data_6cecb1f84e3ac0b2b38f62fdd96def65
#
_entry.id   6cecb1f84e3ac0b2b38f62fdd96def65
#
_cell.length_a   1.000
_cell.length_b   1.000
_cell.length_c   1.000
_cell.angle_alpha   90.00
_cell.angle_beta   90.00
_cell.angle_gamma   90.00
#
_symmetry.space_group_name_H-M   'P 1'
#
loop_
_entity.id
_entity.type
_entity.pdbx_description
1 polymer ?
#
loop_
_entity_poly.entity_id
_entity_poly.type
_entity_poly.pdbx_seq_one_letter_code
_entity_poly.pdbx_strand_id
1 'polypeptide(L)'
;MIKFLVTVCFMLLLSTNSVLAMPTIMTTEELQPGMIGYAETVVQGKQKVNFNVEIIGVLNSGKGSSKQILARAYGPIIDETNGVIHGMSGSPVYVDGKLIGAVARAVGEDVLPYKFYVTPIEEMLEIWNLPDPLANVNKSNISIVKIPTLDEFVKNQETFDENIDKEVEKYKSKHLATPEGQESIKGKAQKRLEEILSGLDIETEEDKQKTVEETQTDKIIDELSKDDENAASKLQEHIALSNFLLKSLRKQNDMEASDFATKLKIPIYVAGFSDRAVGFLADKLKAKNMVPYATGVSIGSQINDNTSDVKTNATLTAGDPVGVVMAYGDFSAGGTGTVTAVDGDKILGFGHAMTYKGNVNYFMTEADVIGSAGGILNGVKVSSFGKIIGRINQDRFSGVSGILHQYPASIPVRVKIVDENLGRERTYVSKIAYDEDILPTLASSIVYASMDRTADRASFGTTKIKFSIMTDEVPEGKFERENMFYDPKDVGQFTVGELTQALYFLCTNMNKPSNILDVKVDVDMSSSRKTASIISAVPDREEAKPGELVNFKVTLKPYRRENVVIDVPYTIPKTQQNGQMLLEVKGGGFIQLAQIMQSGLVVTPQDIGQLSTADRLNDLKNLNKNNEVVISPIVDIQSDSEQNKAIEEAIKLSEELSKMSKKEREEFNKNRESKVTTDYVIDNFIQTSINIKK
;
A
#
# COMPACT_ATOMS: atom_id res chain seq x y z
N MET A 1 55.40 0.17 -43.70
CA MET A 1 54.09 0.70 -43.39
C MET A 1 53.00 -0.37 -43.36
N ILE A 2 52.82 -1.21 -44.35
CA ILE A 2 51.77 -2.24 -44.44
C ILE A 2 51.88 -3.28 -43.32
N LYS A 3 53.08 -3.76 -42.96
CA LYS A 3 53.29 -4.72 -41.84
C LYS A 3 52.95 -4.10 -40.48
N PHE A 4 53.16 -2.83 -40.29
CA PHE A 4 52.82 -2.13 -39.04
C PHE A 4 51.29 -1.92 -38.90
N LEU A 5 50.62 -1.63 -40.03
CA LEU A 5 49.16 -1.49 -40.07
C LEU A 5 48.44 -2.82 -39.77
N VAL A 6 48.97 -3.94 -40.30
CA VAL A 6 48.42 -5.29 -40.07
C VAL A 6 48.61 -5.70 -38.60
N THR A 7 49.75 -5.35 -37.98
CA THR A 7 49.97 -5.65 -36.55
C THR A 7 49.07 -4.79 -35.62
N VAL A 8 48.84 -3.54 -35.98
CA VAL A 8 47.93 -2.65 -35.24
C VAL A 8 46.45 -3.09 -35.41
N CYS A 9 46.04 -3.50 -36.64
CA CYS A 9 44.71 -4.08 -36.84
C CYS A 9 44.53 -5.43 -36.12
N PHE A 10 45.58 -6.25 -36.01
CA PHE A 10 45.49 -7.51 -35.26
C PHE A 10 45.50 -7.29 -33.75
N MET A 11 46.16 -6.24 -33.25
CA MET A 11 46.04 -5.85 -31.84
C MET A 11 44.71 -5.17 -31.51
N LEU A 12 44.05 -4.48 -32.44
CA LEU A 12 42.72 -3.91 -32.29
C LEU A 12 41.60 -4.96 -32.39
N LEU A 13 41.85 -6.11 -33.02
CA LEU A 13 40.91 -7.23 -33.07
C LEU A 13 41.02 -8.16 -31.83
N LEU A 14 42.00 -7.94 -30.95
CA LEU A 14 42.14 -8.64 -29.65
C LEU A 14 41.57 -7.86 -28.47
N SER A 15 40.89 -6.73 -28.68
CA SER A 15 39.94 -6.22 -27.69
C SER A 15 38.72 -7.13 -27.69
N THR A 16 38.94 -8.34 -27.22
CA THR A 16 37.86 -9.25 -26.83
C THR A 16 37.03 -8.53 -25.79
N ASN A 17 35.81 -8.21 -26.16
CA ASN A 17 34.76 -8.09 -25.14
C ASN A 17 34.86 -9.39 -24.31
N SER A 18 35.49 -9.34 -23.16
CA SER A 18 35.42 -10.40 -22.20
C SER A 18 33.93 -10.49 -21.78
N VAL A 19 33.18 -11.33 -22.48
CA VAL A 19 31.93 -11.84 -21.95
C VAL A 19 32.31 -12.41 -20.58
N LEU A 20 31.85 -11.79 -19.54
CA LEU A 20 32.04 -12.30 -18.18
C LEU A 20 31.40 -13.69 -18.13
N ALA A 21 32.24 -14.72 -18.33
CA ALA A 21 31.81 -16.09 -18.31
C ALA A 21 31.58 -16.48 -16.83
N MET A 22 30.54 -17.27 -16.60
CA MET A 22 30.26 -17.88 -15.30
C MET A 22 31.55 -18.50 -14.71
N PRO A 23 31.90 -18.23 -13.43
CA PRO A 23 33.03 -18.86 -12.81
C PRO A 23 32.84 -20.39 -12.73
N THR A 24 33.95 -21.15 -12.71
CA THR A 24 33.89 -22.59 -12.45
C THR A 24 33.25 -22.82 -11.09
N ILE A 25 32.31 -23.74 -11.01
CA ILE A 25 31.60 -24.06 -9.77
C ILE A 25 32.15 -25.32 -9.12
N MET A 26 31.94 -25.43 -7.81
CA MET A 26 32.15 -26.65 -7.01
C MET A 26 30.84 -26.99 -6.29
N THR A 27 30.39 -28.22 -6.46
CA THR A 27 29.12 -28.69 -5.86
C THR A 27 29.32 -29.08 -4.37
N THR A 28 28.21 -29.17 -3.64
CA THR A 28 28.24 -29.61 -2.23
C THR A 28 28.80 -31.01 -2.05
N GLU A 29 28.79 -31.88 -3.05
CA GLU A 29 29.32 -33.24 -3.01
C GLU A 29 30.84 -33.26 -3.03
N GLU A 30 31.50 -32.24 -3.55
CA GLU A 30 32.96 -32.09 -3.61
C GLU A 30 33.51 -31.45 -2.32
N LEU A 31 32.66 -30.83 -1.47
CA LEU A 31 33.07 -30.12 -0.28
C LEU A 31 33.35 -31.06 0.90
N GLN A 32 34.43 -30.78 1.61
CA GLN A 32 34.81 -31.52 2.82
C GLN A 32 35.03 -30.54 3.99
N PRO A 33 34.72 -30.95 5.24
CA PRO A 33 35.06 -30.17 6.42
C PRO A 33 36.57 -29.86 6.48
N GLY A 34 36.89 -28.61 6.87
CA GLY A 34 38.26 -28.12 6.98
C GLY A 34 38.81 -27.50 5.68
N MET A 35 38.08 -27.57 4.55
CA MET A 35 38.48 -26.84 3.34
C MET A 35 38.48 -25.33 3.61
N ILE A 36 39.51 -24.65 3.12
CA ILE A 36 39.69 -23.20 3.28
C ILE A 36 39.43 -22.53 1.96
N GLY A 37 38.72 -21.41 2.06
CA GLY A 37 38.36 -20.55 0.92
C GLY A 37 38.31 -19.09 1.33
N TYR A 38 37.68 -18.30 0.48
CA TYR A 38 37.42 -16.89 0.77
C TYR A 38 36.03 -16.45 0.23
N ALA A 39 35.51 -15.37 0.80
CA ALA A 39 34.35 -14.69 0.26
C ALA A 39 34.72 -13.26 -0.13
N GLU A 40 34.10 -12.76 -1.20
CA GLU A 40 34.33 -11.41 -1.73
C GLU A 40 33.15 -10.52 -1.47
N THR A 41 33.40 -9.30 -0.96
CA THR A 41 32.36 -8.35 -0.60
C THR A 41 32.86 -6.92 -0.69
N VAL A 42 31.95 -5.94 -0.54
CA VAL A 42 32.30 -4.52 -0.36
C VAL A 42 31.82 -4.09 1.03
N VAL A 43 32.70 -3.51 1.85
CA VAL A 43 32.37 -2.96 3.16
C VAL A 43 32.41 -1.43 3.20
N GLN A 44 33.09 -0.81 2.23
CA GLN A 44 33.10 0.64 2.07
C GLN A 44 33.38 1.03 0.59
N GLY A 45 32.69 2.04 0.11
CA GLY A 45 32.80 2.51 -1.28
C GLY A 45 32.38 1.45 -2.30
N LYS A 46 33.25 1.18 -3.27
CA LYS A 46 33.09 0.15 -4.33
C LYS A 46 34.25 -0.85 -4.35
N GLN A 47 35.19 -0.74 -3.40
CA GLN A 47 36.35 -1.60 -3.37
C GLN A 47 35.98 -2.95 -2.81
N LYS A 48 36.20 -4.00 -3.57
CA LYS A 48 36.04 -5.38 -3.14
C LYS A 48 37.15 -5.77 -2.19
N VAL A 49 36.77 -6.46 -1.13
CA VAL A 49 37.67 -7.02 -0.11
C VAL A 49 37.33 -8.49 0.12
N ASN A 50 38.29 -9.26 0.52
CA ASN A 50 38.11 -10.68 0.81
C ASN A 50 38.23 -10.95 2.33
N PHE A 51 37.41 -11.87 2.79
CA PHE A 51 37.59 -12.49 4.11
C PHE A 51 37.72 -14.01 3.99
N ASN A 52 38.41 -14.61 4.92
CA ASN A 52 38.66 -16.05 4.89
C ASN A 52 37.45 -16.83 5.35
N VAL A 53 37.28 -18.01 4.77
CA VAL A 53 36.17 -18.93 5.06
C VAL A 53 36.72 -20.32 5.28
N GLU A 54 36.30 -20.99 6.37
CA GLU A 54 36.51 -22.39 6.61
C GLU A 54 35.22 -23.17 6.55
N ILE A 55 35.15 -24.21 5.76
CA ILE A 55 33.98 -25.09 5.63
C ILE A 55 33.90 -25.99 6.87
N ILE A 56 32.80 -25.89 7.60
CA ILE A 56 32.54 -26.75 8.77
C ILE A 56 31.85 -28.05 8.32
N GLY A 57 30.93 -27.95 7.36
CA GLY A 57 30.20 -29.09 6.81
C GLY A 57 29.00 -28.70 5.96
N VAL A 58 28.44 -29.71 5.31
CA VAL A 58 27.22 -29.59 4.53
C VAL A 58 26.05 -30.16 5.31
N LEU A 59 25.01 -29.33 5.50
CA LEU A 59 23.75 -29.74 6.12
C LEU A 59 22.78 -30.19 5.04
N ASN A 60 22.30 -31.42 5.16
CA ASN A 60 21.31 -31.98 4.27
C ASN A 60 20.10 -32.45 5.10
N SER A 61 18.99 -31.78 4.97
CA SER A 61 17.78 -32.07 5.75
C SER A 61 16.91 -33.20 5.17
N GLY A 62 17.42 -33.95 4.16
CA GLY A 62 16.74 -35.08 3.54
C GLY A 62 16.26 -34.84 2.11
N LYS A 63 15.55 -35.82 1.51
CA LYS A 63 15.07 -35.71 0.12
C LYS A 63 14.07 -34.55 -0.02
N GLY A 64 14.39 -33.62 -0.92
CA GLY A 64 13.54 -32.48 -1.26
C GLY A 64 13.72 -31.23 -0.37
N SER A 65 14.66 -31.24 0.59
CA SER A 65 15.03 -30.04 1.33
C SER A 65 16.29 -29.40 0.76
N SER A 66 16.37 -28.06 0.85
CA SER A 66 17.55 -27.30 0.44
C SER A 66 18.77 -27.69 1.26
N LYS A 67 19.87 -27.92 0.60
CA LYS A 67 21.18 -28.09 1.25
C LYS A 67 21.67 -26.74 1.74
N GLN A 68 22.43 -26.71 2.81
CA GLN A 68 23.14 -25.53 3.29
C GLN A 68 24.58 -25.89 3.71
N ILE A 69 25.51 -25.01 3.41
CA ILE A 69 26.90 -25.16 3.82
C ILE A 69 27.08 -24.34 5.10
N LEU A 70 27.51 -24.97 6.19
CA LEU A 70 27.89 -24.27 7.40
C LEU A 70 29.40 -23.92 7.29
N ALA A 71 29.72 -22.66 7.51
CA ALA A 71 31.07 -22.12 7.39
C ALA A 71 31.41 -21.18 8.55
N ARG A 72 32.71 -20.93 8.75
CA ARG A 72 33.25 -19.95 9.70
C ARG A 72 34.03 -18.88 8.94
N ALA A 73 33.71 -17.62 9.22
CA ALA A 73 34.43 -16.46 8.71
C ALA A 73 35.53 -16.02 9.70
N TYR A 74 36.65 -15.52 9.19
CA TYR A 74 37.72 -14.97 10.00
C TYR A 74 38.63 -14.01 9.20
N GLY A 75 39.41 -13.20 9.89
CA GLY A 75 40.34 -12.25 9.31
C GLY A 75 39.97 -10.79 9.57
N PRO A 76 40.83 -9.82 9.16
CA PRO A 76 40.73 -8.44 9.58
C PRO A 76 39.35 -7.77 9.31
N ILE A 77 38.75 -8.07 8.17
CA ILE A 77 37.40 -7.54 7.81
C ILE A 77 36.34 -8.08 8.77
N ILE A 78 36.41 -9.34 9.13
CA ILE A 78 35.44 -9.98 10.04
C ILE A 78 35.66 -9.49 11.48
N ASP A 79 36.90 -9.21 11.86
CA ASP A 79 37.20 -8.61 13.16
C ASP A 79 36.74 -7.16 13.25
N GLU A 80 36.89 -6.38 12.17
CA GLU A 80 36.40 -5.00 12.07
C GLU A 80 34.86 -4.91 12.12
N THR A 81 34.16 -5.80 11.42
CA THR A 81 32.69 -5.83 11.37
C THR A 81 32.05 -6.61 12.54
N ASN A 82 32.87 -7.24 13.42
CA ASN A 82 32.42 -8.16 14.46
C ASN A 82 31.61 -9.35 13.92
N GLY A 83 31.99 -9.86 12.76
CA GLY A 83 31.37 -11.02 12.10
C GLY A 83 30.71 -10.70 10.75
N VAL A 84 29.92 -11.64 10.29
CA VAL A 84 29.11 -11.48 9.06
C VAL A 84 27.91 -10.59 9.36
N ILE A 85 27.76 -9.50 8.62
CA ILE A 85 26.74 -8.47 8.85
C ILE A 85 25.71 -8.41 7.72
N HIS A 86 24.55 -7.81 7.99
CA HIS A 86 23.53 -7.54 6.97
C HIS A 86 24.10 -6.74 5.80
N GLY A 87 23.76 -7.15 4.57
CA GLY A 87 24.30 -6.60 3.33
C GLY A 87 25.52 -7.38 2.80
N MET A 88 26.16 -8.26 3.59
CA MET A 88 27.10 -9.28 3.09
C MET A 88 26.38 -10.45 2.42
N SER A 89 25.08 -10.60 2.62
CA SER A 89 24.24 -11.58 1.94
C SER A 89 24.43 -11.52 0.43
N GLY A 90 24.68 -12.65 -0.21
CA GLY A 90 25.01 -12.74 -1.62
C GLY A 90 26.52 -12.71 -1.93
N SER A 91 27.39 -12.37 -1.00
CA SER A 91 28.84 -12.42 -1.20
C SER A 91 29.27 -13.79 -1.71
N PRO A 92 29.89 -13.89 -2.91
CA PRO A 92 30.33 -15.15 -3.47
C PRO A 92 31.40 -15.79 -2.59
N VAL A 93 31.29 -17.09 -2.38
CA VAL A 93 32.25 -17.89 -1.59
C VAL A 93 32.96 -18.84 -2.53
N TYR A 94 34.28 -18.83 -2.45
CA TYR A 94 35.15 -19.63 -3.30
C TYR A 94 36.01 -20.60 -2.48
N VAL A 95 36.19 -21.84 -2.97
CA VAL A 95 37.14 -22.83 -2.50
C VAL A 95 37.94 -23.30 -3.71
N ASP A 96 39.24 -23.30 -3.62
CA ASP A 96 40.17 -23.64 -4.74
C ASP A 96 39.88 -22.85 -6.03
N GLY A 97 39.47 -21.58 -5.89
CA GLY A 97 39.10 -20.71 -7.00
C GLY A 97 37.75 -21.01 -7.68
N LYS A 98 37.03 -22.02 -7.20
CA LYS A 98 35.68 -22.39 -7.69
C LYS A 98 34.61 -21.81 -6.79
N LEU A 99 33.53 -21.30 -7.41
CA LEU A 99 32.37 -20.75 -6.73
C LEU A 99 31.55 -21.89 -6.09
N ILE A 100 31.36 -21.86 -4.77
CA ILE A 100 30.60 -22.88 -4.01
C ILE A 100 29.18 -22.37 -3.67
N GLY A 101 28.97 -21.07 -3.62
CA GLY A 101 27.70 -20.49 -3.21
C GLY A 101 27.83 -19.06 -2.72
N ALA A 102 26.85 -18.61 -1.96
CA ALA A 102 26.74 -17.25 -1.45
C ALA A 102 26.52 -17.19 0.06
N VAL A 103 27.12 -16.22 0.73
CA VAL A 103 26.77 -15.86 2.11
C VAL A 103 25.28 -15.64 2.22
N ALA A 104 24.59 -16.37 3.09
CA ALA A 104 23.13 -16.28 3.24
C ALA A 104 22.73 -15.63 4.57
N ARG A 105 23.12 -16.19 5.69
CA ARG A 105 22.72 -15.71 7.02
C ARG A 105 23.70 -16.14 8.10
N ALA A 106 23.79 -15.37 9.17
CA ALA A 106 24.52 -15.78 10.38
C ALA A 106 23.79 -16.92 11.12
N VAL A 107 24.53 -17.70 11.90
CA VAL A 107 23.98 -18.78 12.73
C VAL A 107 23.60 -18.22 14.10
N GLY A 108 22.27 -18.19 14.39
CA GLY A 108 21.72 -17.79 15.68
C GLY A 108 21.75 -16.25 15.92
N GLU A 109 20.80 -15.76 16.66
CA GLU A 109 20.76 -14.34 17.07
C GLU A 109 21.66 -14.05 18.28
N ASP A 110 22.01 -15.09 19.07
CA ASP A 110 22.70 -14.96 20.35
C ASP A 110 24.19 -15.37 20.31
N VAL A 111 24.69 -15.77 19.15
CA VAL A 111 26.08 -16.24 19.00
C VAL A 111 26.84 -15.25 18.12
N LEU A 112 28.11 -14.99 18.45
CA LEU A 112 29.02 -14.20 17.63
C LEU A 112 28.95 -14.65 16.17
N PRO A 113 28.66 -13.71 15.22
CA PRO A 113 28.29 -14.02 13.83
C PRO A 113 29.51 -14.45 12.97
N TYR A 114 30.44 -15.18 13.55
CA TYR A 114 31.57 -15.79 12.84
C TYR A 114 31.17 -17.06 12.10
N LYS A 115 30.11 -17.75 12.55
CA LYS A 115 29.53 -18.88 11.83
C LYS A 115 28.36 -18.43 11.02
N PHE A 116 28.27 -18.88 9.78
CA PHE A 116 27.25 -18.48 8.86
C PHE A 116 26.87 -19.61 7.90
N TYR A 117 25.72 -19.48 7.29
CA TYR A 117 25.29 -20.39 6.24
C TYR A 117 25.63 -19.81 4.87
N VAL A 118 26.08 -20.71 3.98
CA VAL A 118 26.26 -20.45 2.55
C VAL A 118 25.19 -21.24 1.80
N THR A 119 24.44 -20.54 0.96
CA THR A 119 23.51 -21.20 0.03
C THR A 119 24.30 -21.76 -1.15
N PRO A 120 24.19 -23.07 -1.44
CA PRO A 120 24.94 -23.70 -2.52
C PRO A 120 24.64 -23.08 -3.88
N ILE A 121 25.68 -22.95 -4.71
CA ILE A 121 25.54 -22.34 -6.04
C ILE A 121 24.62 -23.15 -6.96
N GLU A 122 24.63 -24.48 -6.86
CA GLU A 122 23.75 -25.33 -7.65
C GLU A 122 22.27 -25.03 -7.39
N GLU A 123 21.86 -24.71 -6.14
CA GLU A 123 20.49 -24.32 -5.82
C GLU A 123 20.14 -22.91 -6.28
N MET A 124 21.12 -22.00 -6.26
CA MET A 124 20.90 -20.64 -6.75
C MET A 124 20.74 -20.60 -8.27
N LEU A 125 21.49 -21.40 -9.01
CA LEU A 125 21.43 -21.46 -10.48
C LEU A 125 20.09 -21.95 -10.99
N GLU A 126 19.36 -22.76 -10.24
CA GLU A 126 18.02 -23.20 -10.58
C GLU A 126 17.05 -22.03 -10.75
N ILE A 127 17.28 -20.89 -10.05
CA ILE A 127 16.43 -19.69 -10.16
C ILE A 127 16.44 -19.14 -11.59
N TRP A 128 17.54 -19.22 -12.32
CA TRP A 128 17.62 -18.73 -13.71
C TRP A 128 16.77 -19.52 -14.71
N ASN A 129 16.38 -20.75 -14.34
CA ASN A 129 15.55 -21.64 -15.15
C ASN A 129 14.04 -21.49 -14.84
N LEU A 130 13.70 -20.70 -13.82
CA LEU A 130 12.30 -20.50 -13.47
C LEU A 130 11.58 -19.58 -14.47
N PRO A 131 10.29 -19.81 -14.73
CA PRO A 131 9.52 -18.98 -15.63
C PRO A 131 9.41 -17.55 -15.08
N ASP A 132 9.45 -16.58 -15.98
CA ASP A 132 9.26 -15.15 -15.69
C ASP A 132 7.99 -14.63 -16.39
N PRO A 133 6.80 -14.87 -15.81
CA PRO A 133 5.53 -14.45 -16.42
C PRO A 133 5.40 -12.93 -16.49
N LEU A 134 6.16 -12.18 -15.67
CA LEU A 134 6.12 -10.72 -15.63
C LEU A 134 7.00 -10.07 -16.71
N ALA A 135 7.84 -10.84 -17.42
CA ALA A 135 8.68 -10.32 -18.52
C ALA A 135 7.86 -9.69 -19.66
N ASN A 136 6.64 -10.17 -19.90
CA ASN A 136 5.78 -9.69 -20.99
C ASN A 136 4.92 -8.48 -20.59
N VAL A 137 4.70 -8.26 -19.29
CA VAL A 137 4.01 -7.06 -18.78
C VAL A 137 4.80 -5.80 -19.12
N ASN A 138 6.12 -5.93 -19.27
CA ASN A 138 7.03 -4.81 -19.55
C ASN A 138 7.07 -4.37 -21.02
N LYS A 139 6.54 -5.16 -21.96
CA LYS A 139 6.71 -4.86 -23.39
C LYS A 139 5.72 -3.83 -23.95
N SER A 140 4.62 -3.56 -23.29
CA SER A 140 3.56 -2.69 -23.79
C SER A 140 3.51 -1.28 -23.18
N ASN A 141 4.17 -1.01 -22.05
CA ASN A 141 3.99 0.24 -21.30
C ASN A 141 5.24 0.82 -20.66
N ILE A 142 6.42 0.56 -21.20
CA ILE A 142 7.64 1.23 -20.72
C ILE A 142 7.83 2.52 -21.51
N SER A 143 7.26 3.62 -21.05
CA SER A 143 7.95 4.87 -21.22
C SER A 143 9.17 4.81 -20.30
N ILE A 144 10.32 4.57 -20.92
CA ILE A 144 11.64 4.68 -20.30
C ILE A 144 11.72 6.09 -19.75
N VAL A 145 11.69 6.15 -18.64
CA VAL A 145 11.54 6.98 -17.54
C VAL A 145 12.50 8.18 -17.55
N LYS A 146 12.19 9.14 -18.35
CA LYS A 146 12.37 10.51 -18.02
C LYS A 146 11.19 10.89 -17.12
N ILE A 147 11.44 11.38 -15.90
CA ILE A 147 10.38 12.05 -15.14
C ILE A 147 9.92 13.19 -16.05
N PRO A 148 8.67 13.17 -16.57
CA PRO A 148 8.25 14.24 -17.46
C PRO A 148 8.29 15.55 -16.68
N THR A 149 8.74 16.62 -17.33
CA THR A 149 8.52 17.96 -16.79
C THR A 149 7.03 18.19 -16.58
N LEU A 150 6.66 19.14 -15.73
CA LEU A 150 5.24 19.44 -15.48
C LEU A 150 4.45 19.68 -16.78
N ASP A 151 5.06 20.37 -17.74
CA ASP A 151 4.45 20.66 -19.06
C ASP A 151 4.33 19.39 -19.94
N GLU A 152 5.33 18.53 -19.95
CA GLU A 152 5.28 17.24 -20.63
C GLU A 152 4.25 16.30 -19.97
N PHE A 153 4.09 16.40 -18.64
CA PHE A 153 3.09 15.64 -17.92
C PHE A 153 1.68 16.07 -18.27
N VAL A 154 1.38 17.38 -18.28
CA VAL A 154 0.05 17.92 -18.64
C VAL A 154 -0.30 17.50 -20.06
N LYS A 155 0.63 17.64 -21.01
CA LYS A 155 0.43 17.26 -22.42
C LYS A 155 0.23 15.75 -22.60
N ASN A 156 0.98 14.92 -21.86
CA ASN A 156 0.80 13.47 -21.89
C ASN A 156 -0.53 13.04 -21.23
N GLN A 157 -1.03 13.81 -20.27
CA GLN A 157 -2.31 13.58 -19.63
C GLN A 157 -3.48 13.81 -20.57
N GLU A 158 -3.45 14.88 -21.37
CA GLU A 158 -4.48 15.16 -22.41
C GLU A 158 -4.53 14.03 -23.45
N THR A 159 -3.37 13.57 -23.93
CA THR A 159 -3.28 12.47 -24.91
C THR A 159 -3.71 11.12 -24.32
N PHE A 160 -3.49 10.92 -23.03
CA PHE A 160 -3.90 9.73 -22.29
C PHE A 160 -5.40 9.69 -22.10
N ASP A 161 -6.01 10.82 -21.69
CA ASP A 161 -7.46 10.94 -21.50
C ASP A 161 -8.21 10.61 -22.81
N GLU A 162 -7.72 11.10 -23.97
CA GLU A 162 -8.28 10.76 -25.29
C GLU A 162 -8.17 9.26 -25.65
N ASN A 163 -7.12 8.57 -25.22
CA ASN A 163 -6.92 7.15 -25.49
C ASN A 163 -7.77 6.27 -24.58
N ILE A 164 -7.95 6.67 -23.32
CA ILE A 164 -8.83 5.98 -22.36
C ILE A 164 -10.28 6.07 -22.81
N ASP A 165 -10.75 7.23 -23.24
CA ASP A 165 -12.11 7.39 -23.74
C ASP A 165 -12.41 6.41 -24.90
N LYS A 166 -11.47 6.20 -25.81
CA LYS A 166 -11.60 5.23 -26.92
C LYS A 166 -11.65 3.77 -26.42
N GLU A 167 -10.84 3.39 -25.45
CA GLU A 167 -10.84 2.02 -24.87
C GLU A 167 -12.07 1.78 -24.00
N VAL A 168 -12.55 2.77 -23.25
CA VAL A 168 -13.78 2.72 -22.47
C VAL A 168 -15.02 2.52 -23.36
N GLU A 169 -15.10 3.24 -24.47
CA GLU A 169 -16.20 3.06 -25.44
C GLU A 169 -16.18 1.66 -26.07
N LYS A 170 -15.00 1.13 -26.37
CA LYS A 170 -14.80 -0.22 -26.89
C LYS A 170 -15.17 -1.30 -25.86
N TYR A 171 -14.89 -1.05 -24.58
CA TYR A 171 -15.25 -1.94 -23.48
C TYR A 171 -16.76 -1.95 -23.22
N LYS A 172 -17.40 -0.78 -23.18
CA LYS A 172 -18.87 -0.62 -23.03
C LYS A 172 -19.61 -1.37 -24.13
N SER A 173 -19.15 -1.28 -25.38
CA SER A 173 -19.80 -1.96 -26.53
C SER A 173 -19.68 -3.47 -26.48
N LYS A 174 -18.67 -4.01 -25.76
CA LYS A 174 -18.35 -5.44 -25.76
C LYS A 174 -18.96 -6.21 -24.56
N HIS A 175 -19.25 -5.56 -23.45
CA HIS A 175 -19.58 -6.22 -22.18
C HIS A 175 -20.96 -5.90 -21.58
N LEU A 176 -21.69 -4.93 -22.11
CA LEU A 176 -23.04 -4.56 -21.62
C LEU A 176 -24.20 -5.32 -22.29
N ALA A 177 -23.91 -6.30 -23.16
CA ALA A 177 -24.90 -6.85 -24.08
C ALA A 177 -25.50 -8.22 -23.71
N THR A 178 -25.24 -8.84 -22.54
CA THR A 178 -25.86 -10.15 -22.23
C THR A 178 -26.34 -10.29 -20.78
N PRO A 179 -27.64 -10.64 -20.59
CA PRO A 179 -28.23 -10.95 -19.27
C PRO A 179 -27.72 -12.26 -18.64
N GLU A 180 -27.13 -13.13 -19.43
CA GLU A 180 -26.72 -14.49 -19.02
C GLU A 180 -25.47 -14.54 -18.14
N GLY A 181 -24.69 -13.46 -18.11
CA GLY A 181 -23.49 -13.37 -17.25
C GLY A 181 -23.80 -13.19 -15.76
N GLN A 182 -24.97 -12.68 -15.40
CA GLN A 182 -25.34 -12.36 -14.02
C GLN A 182 -25.85 -13.57 -13.22
N GLU A 183 -26.52 -14.52 -13.87
CA GLU A 183 -27.03 -15.73 -13.19
C GLU A 183 -25.94 -16.77 -12.88
N SER A 184 -24.92 -16.85 -13.71
CA SER A 184 -23.79 -17.79 -13.54
C SER A 184 -22.92 -17.48 -12.31
N ILE A 185 -22.85 -16.22 -11.89
CA ILE A 185 -22.01 -15.77 -10.77
C ILE A 185 -22.67 -16.12 -9.43
N LYS A 186 -23.99 -15.97 -9.33
CA LYS A 186 -24.75 -16.28 -8.11
C LYS A 186 -24.68 -17.77 -7.73
N GLY A 187 -24.80 -18.65 -8.70
CA GLY A 187 -24.74 -20.11 -8.48
C GLY A 187 -23.34 -20.61 -8.05
N LYS A 188 -22.27 -20.00 -8.57
CA LYS A 188 -20.90 -20.36 -8.21
C LYS A 188 -20.50 -19.87 -6.82
N ALA A 189 -20.98 -18.69 -6.41
CA ALA A 189 -20.71 -18.14 -5.09
C ALA A 189 -21.42 -18.95 -3.99
N GLN A 190 -22.64 -19.38 -4.24
CA GLN A 190 -23.43 -20.19 -3.31
C GLN A 190 -22.84 -21.59 -3.08
N LYS A 191 -22.37 -22.23 -4.16
CA LYS A 191 -21.69 -23.54 -4.09
C LYS A 191 -20.36 -23.49 -3.33
N ARG A 192 -19.61 -22.40 -3.49
CA ARG A 192 -18.34 -22.20 -2.79
C ARG A 192 -18.53 -21.87 -1.30
N LEU A 193 -19.64 -21.24 -0.93
CA LEU A 193 -20.03 -21.00 0.45
C LEU A 193 -20.38 -22.33 1.17
N GLU A 194 -21.12 -23.22 0.51
CA GLU A 194 -21.44 -24.55 1.02
C GLU A 194 -20.19 -25.42 1.19
N GLU A 195 -19.21 -25.32 0.28
CA GLU A 195 -17.91 -26.00 0.40
C GLU A 195 -17.07 -25.49 1.57
N ILE A 196 -17.10 -24.18 1.86
CA ILE A 196 -16.40 -23.58 3.00
C ILE A 196 -17.06 -23.95 4.33
N LEU A 197 -18.40 -23.94 4.38
CA LEU A 197 -19.16 -24.28 5.59
C LEU A 197 -19.10 -25.78 5.91
N SER A 198 -18.96 -26.65 4.91
CA SER A 198 -18.78 -28.09 5.10
C SER A 198 -17.38 -28.50 5.55
N GLY A 199 -16.39 -27.62 5.42
CA GLY A 199 -15.02 -27.82 5.86
C GLY A 199 -14.71 -27.34 7.29
N LEU A 200 -15.69 -26.73 7.97
CA LEU A 200 -15.57 -26.31 9.36
C LEU A 200 -16.26 -27.38 10.24
N ASP A 201 -15.47 -28.14 11.00
CA ASP A 201 -15.96 -29.08 12.02
C ASP A 201 -16.67 -28.29 13.15
N ILE A 202 -17.94 -28.00 12.97
CA ILE A 202 -18.81 -27.43 14.01
C ILE A 202 -19.79 -28.53 14.42
N GLU A 203 -19.58 -29.09 15.61
CA GLU A 203 -20.18 -30.35 16.05
C GLU A 203 -21.68 -30.31 16.32
N THR A 204 -22.36 -29.17 16.51
CA THR A 204 -23.83 -29.16 16.65
C THR A 204 -24.51 -27.85 16.20
N GLU A 205 -25.80 -27.94 15.80
CA GLU A 205 -26.66 -26.80 15.49
C GLU A 205 -26.94 -25.90 16.72
N GLU A 206 -26.89 -26.45 17.95
CA GLU A 206 -27.02 -25.69 19.18
C GLU A 206 -25.85 -24.75 19.47
N ASP A 207 -24.62 -25.13 19.06
CA ASP A 207 -23.43 -24.29 19.20
C ASP A 207 -23.43 -23.12 18.22
N LYS A 208 -24.03 -23.31 17.04
CA LYS A 208 -24.21 -22.23 16.04
C LYS A 208 -25.19 -21.15 16.55
N GLN A 209 -26.28 -21.55 17.20
CA GLN A 209 -27.29 -20.64 17.74
C GLN A 209 -26.78 -19.88 18.99
N LYS A 210 -26.06 -20.57 19.87
CA LYS A 210 -25.48 -19.97 21.08
C LYS A 210 -24.39 -18.94 20.78
N THR A 211 -23.58 -19.16 19.75
CA THR A 211 -22.52 -18.23 19.33
C THR A 211 -23.10 -16.96 18.67
N VAL A 212 -24.30 -17.01 18.13
CA VAL A 212 -25.01 -15.88 17.55
C VAL A 212 -25.81 -15.11 18.61
N GLU A 213 -26.38 -15.78 19.61
CA GLU A 213 -27.22 -15.17 20.64
C GLU A 213 -26.44 -14.56 21.81
N GLU A 214 -25.23 -15.00 22.10
CA GLU A 214 -24.36 -14.45 23.17
C GLU A 214 -23.30 -13.45 22.68
N THR A 215 -23.39 -12.94 21.46
CA THR A 215 -22.51 -11.87 21.03
C THR A 215 -22.75 -10.63 21.87
N GLN A 216 -21.66 -10.05 22.38
CA GLN A 216 -21.63 -8.83 23.20
C GLN A 216 -22.44 -7.64 22.63
N THR A 217 -22.98 -7.78 21.43
CA THR A 217 -23.82 -6.82 20.72
C THR A 217 -25.08 -6.48 21.50
N ASP A 218 -25.77 -7.48 22.10
CA ASP A 218 -27.00 -7.23 22.87
C ASP A 218 -26.71 -6.52 24.19
N LYS A 219 -25.59 -6.81 24.86
CA LYS A 219 -25.15 -6.07 26.06
C LYS A 219 -24.76 -4.63 25.74
N ILE A 220 -24.20 -4.38 24.60
CA ILE A 220 -23.76 -3.07 24.11
C ILE A 220 -25.00 -2.23 23.74
N ILE A 221 -25.99 -2.82 23.09
CA ILE A 221 -27.27 -2.16 22.76
C ILE A 221 -28.05 -1.79 24.04
N ASP A 222 -28.02 -2.65 25.04
CA ASP A 222 -28.71 -2.43 26.32
C ASP A 222 -28.02 -1.35 27.18
N GLU A 223 -26.70 -1.19 27.08
CA GLU A 223 -25.97 -0.10 27.74
C GLU A 223 -26.14 1.25 27.03
N LEU A 224 -26.24 1.28 25.69
CA LEU A 224 -26.43 2.51 24.91
C LEU A 224 -27.81 3.14 25.06
N SER A 225 -28.81 2.33 25.48
CA SER A 225 -30.18 2.80 25.70
C SER A 225 -30.39 3.53 27.04
N LYS A 226 -29.40 3.56 27.90
CA LYS A 226 -29.55 4.03 29.30
C LYS A 226 -29.02 5.42 29.63
N ASP A 227 -28.16 6.05 28.78
CA ASP A 227 -27.55 7.35 29.12
C ASP A 227 -27.34 8.26 27.91
N ASP A 228 -28.13 9.33 27.84
CA ASP A 228 -28.18 10.27 26.72
C ASP A 228 -27.03 11.33 26.64
N GLU A 229 -26.20 11.47 27.68
CA GLU A 229 -25.25 12.59 27.75
C GLU A 229 -23.84 12.35 27.11
N ASN A 230 -23.55 11.13 26.66
CA ASN A 230 -22.19 10.78 26.16
C ASN A 230 -22.16 10.01 24.83
N ALA A 231 -23.17 10.12 23.99
CA ALA A 231 -23.32 9.33 22.76
C ALA A 231 -22.16 9.49 21.77
N ALA A 232 -21.61 10.68 21.61
CA ALA A 232 -20.51 10.94 20.68
C ALA A 232 -19.17 10.32 21.11
N SER A 233 -18.88 10.32 22.44
CA SER A 233 -17.69 9.67 23.00
C SER A 233 -17.78 8.15 22.89
N LYS A 234 -18.96 7.58 23.16
CA LYS A 234 -19.25 6.15 23.06
C LYS A 234 -19.22 5.65 21.62
N LEU A 235 -19.59 6.49 20.64
CA LEU A 235 -19.49 6.13 19.22
C LEU A 235 -18.02 6.03 18.75
N GLN A 236 -17.14 6.92 19.22
CA GLN A 236 -15.71 6.82 18.95
C GLN A 236 -15.07 5.57 19.60
N GLU A 237 -15.50 5.23 20.82
CA GLU A 237 -15.10 3.99 21.49
C GLU A 237 -15.63 2.76 20.75
N HIS A 238 -16.83 2.81 20.15
CA HIS A 238 -17.38 1.69 19.38
C HIS A 238 -16.72 1.49 18.03
N ILE A 239 -16.34 2.57 17.33
CA ILE A 239 -15.52 2.47 16.11
C ILE A 239 -14.14 1.89 16.46
N ALA A 240 -13.55 2.31 17.59
CA ALA A 240 -12.29 1.76 18.08
C ALA A 240 -12.46 0.28 18.50
N LEU A 241 -13.57 -0.08 19.11
CA LEU A 241 -13.88 -1.45 19.54
C LEU A 241 -14.20 -2.36 18.33
N SER A 242 -14.93 -1.87 17.33
CA SER A 242 -15.18 -2.61 16.08
C SER A 242 -13.88 -2.86 15.32
N ASN A 243 -13.00 -1.86 15.23
CA ASN A 243 -11.66 -2.01 14.67
C ASN A 243 -10.77 -2.94 15.52
N PHE A 244 -10.92 -2.94 16.83
CA PHE A 244 -10.23 -3.84 17.75
C PHE A 244 -10.74 -5.28 17.61
N LEU A 245 -12.06 -5.51 17.47
CA LEU A 245 -12.67 -6.83 17.25
C LEU A 245 -12.29 -7.41 15.89
N LEU A 246 -12.28 -6.62 14.82
CA LEU A 246 -11.78 -7.03 13.50
C LEU A 246 -10.28 -7.38 13.56
N LYS A 247 -9.52 -6.64 14.36
CA LYS A 247 -8.10 -6.90 14.60
C LYS A 247 -7.88 -8.15 15.45
N SER A 248 -8.78 -8.42 16.41
CA SER A 248 -8.73 -9.60 17.30
C SER A 248 -9.11 -10.88 16.55
N LEU A 249 -10.12 -10.84 15.69
CA LEU A 249 -10.52 -11.97 14.83
C LEU A 249 -9.44 -12.33 13.83
N ARG A 250 -8.73 -11.32 13.26
CA ARG A 250 -7.52 -11.56 12.45
C ARG A 250 -6.39 -12.17 13.27
N LYS A 251 -6.20 -11.71 14.52
CA LYS A 251 -5.15 -12.21 15.41
C LYS A 251 -5.38 -13.64 15.88
N GLN A 252 -6.63 -14.06 15.99
CA GLN A 252 -6.97 -15.44 16.40
C GLN A 252 -6.66 -16.46 15.29
N ASN A 253 -6.91 -16.12 14.04
CA ASN A 253 -6.51 -16.94 12.88
C ASN A 253 -4.99 -16.99 12.66
N ASP A 254 -4.25 -15.97 13.10
CA ASP A 254 -2.78 -15.92 12.98
C ASP A 254 -2.04 -16.63 14.14
N MET A 255 -2.72 -16.92 15.26
CA MET A 255 -2.04 -17.47 16.46
C MET A 255 -1.80 -18.97 16.41
N GLU A 256 -2.52 -19.76 15.62
CA GLU A 256 -2.35 -21.22 15.60
C GLU A 256 -1.18 -21.73 14.72
N ALA A 257 -0.58 -20.90 13.89
CA ALA A 257 0.52 -21.29 13.00
C ALA A 257 1.92 -20.76 13.43
N SER A 258 2.02 -19.96 14.50
CA SER A 258 3.23 -19.14 14.74
C SER A 258 4.14 -19.55 15.90
N ASP A 259 3.82 -20.60 16.68
CA ASP A 259 4.58 -20.88 17.92
C ASP A 259 5.89 -21.65 17.72
N PHE A 260 6.27 -22.00 16.49
CA PHE A 260 7.50 -22.80 16.25
C PHE A 260 8.51 -22.22 15.25
N ALA A 261 8.25 -21.07 14.64
CA ALA A 261 9.27 -20.42 13.81
C ALA A 261 9.20 -18.90 13.99
N THR A 262 10.13 -18.34 14.72
CA THR A 262 10.42 -16.90 14.67
C THR A 262 10.76 -16.56 13.22
N LYS A 263 9.77 -16.04 12.47
CA LYS A 263 10.01 -15.55 11.10
C LYS A 263 11.06 -14.44 11.22
N LEU A 264 12.20 -14.62 10.59
CA LEU A 264 13.25 -13.60 10.52
C LEU A 264 12.63 -12.30 9.98
N LYS A 265 12.84 -11.21 10.71
CA LYS A 265 12.41 -9.88 10.29
C LYS A 265 13.18 -9.48 9.02
N ILE A 266 12.47 -8.98 8.02
CA ILE A 266 13.03 -8.54 6.75
C ILE A 266 13.41 -7.06 6.89
N PRO A 267 14.71 -6.71 6.88
CA PRO A 267 15.12 -5.31 6.94
C PRO A 267 14.81 -4.61 5.62
N ILE A 268 14.06 -3.51 5.68
CA ILE A 268 13.79 -2.61 4.55
C ILE A 268 14.47 -1.28 4.85
N TYR A 269 15.42 -0.91 4.03
CA TYR A 269 16.08 0.39 4.13
C TYR A 269 15.22 1.43 3.45
N VAL A 270 14.95 2.53 4.16
CA VAL A 270 14.14 3.63 3.65
C VAL A 270 14.94 4.93 3.70
N ALA A 271 14.87 5.69 2.63
CA ALA A 271 15.55 6.97 2.50
C ALA A 271 14.55 8.09 2.20
N GLY A 272 14.79 9.28 2.78
CA GLY A 272 13.89 10.43 2.67
C GLY A 272 12.83 10.50 3.77
N PHE A 273 12.59 9.44 4.53
CA PHE A 273 11.59 9.36 5.59
C PHE A 273 12.13 9.99 6.90
N SER A 274 11.26 10.71 7.63
CA SER A 274 11.51 11.08 9.02
C SER A 274 11.29 9.89 9.95
N ASP A 275 11.76 9.97 11.19
CA ASP A 275 11.53 8.91 12.19
C ASP A 275 10.05 8.59 12.40
N ARG A 276 9.17 9.61 12.34
CA ARG A 276 7.72 9.44 12.43
C ARG A 276 7.17 8.68 11.23
N ALA A 277 7.62 9.04 10.03
CA ALA A 277 7.21 8.37 8.81
C ALA A 277 7.73 6.93 8.74
N VAL A 278 8.92 6.66 9.28
CA VAL A 278 9.42 5.29 9.47
C VAL A 278 8.55 4.51 10.44
N GLY A 279 8.14 5.11 11.57
CA GLY A 279 7.20 4.51 12.51
C GLY A 279 5.83 4.19 11.86
N PHE A 280 5.28 5.15 11.10
CA PHE A 280 4.03 4.95 10.36
C PHE A 280 4.12 3.80 9.34
N LEU A 281 5.23 3.73 8.60
CA LEU A 281 5.48 2.63 7.65
C LEU A 281 5.67 1.29 8.38
N ALA A 282 6.38 1.28 9.51
CA ALA A 282 6.62 0.08 10.31
C ALA A 282 5.32 -0.56 10.78
N ASP A 283 4.38 0.24 11.27
CA ASP A 283 3.07 -0.25 11.71
C ASP A 283 2.30 -0.93 10.56
N LYS A 284 2.38 -0.38 9.35
CA LYS A 284 1.73 -0.95 8.16
C LYS A 284 2.42 -2.21 7.63
N LEU A 285 3.75 -2.30 7.78
CA LEU A 285 4.54 -3.44 7.31
C LEU A 285 4.64 -4.59 8.33
N LYS A 286 4.17 -4.38 9.56
CA LYS A 286 4.25 -5.36 10.65
C LYS A 286 3.64 -6.72 10.26
N ALA A 287 2.48 -6.72 9.61
CA ALA A 287 1.82 -7.94 9.15
C ALA A 287 2.62 -8.70 8.06
N LYS A 288 3.54 -8.02 7.37
CA LYS A 288 4.42 -8.59 6.35
C LYS A 288 5.79 -9.02 6.90
N ASN A 289 6.00 -8.89 8.21
CA ASN A 289 7.27 -9.16 8.89
C ASN A 289 8.44 -8.31 8.36
N MET A 290 8.15 -7.13 7.82
CA MET A 290 9.14 -6.17 7.33
C MET A 290 9.38 -5.08 8.36
N VAL A 291 10.64 -4.73 8.58
CA VAL A 291 11.06 -3.68 9.52
C VAL A 291 11.81 -2.59 8.76
N PRO A 292 11.27 -1.38 8.65
CA PRO A 292 11.97 -0.29 7.99
C PRO A 292 13.06 0.28 8.91
N TYR A 293 14.21 0.57 8.30
CA TYR A 293 15.35 1.25 8.91
C TYR A 293 15.65 2.51 8.11
N ALA A 294 15.69 3.66 8.76
CA ALA A 294 16.07 4.90 8.12
C ALA A 294 17.54 4.85 7.69
N THR A 295 17.80 5.12 6.42
CA THR A 295 19.14 5.43 5.91
C THR A 295 19.16 6.91 5.57
N GLY A 296 20.10 7.65 6.12
CA GLY A 296 20.08 9.12 6.13
C GLY A 296 20.08 9.84 4.78
N VAL A 297 20.28 9.17 3.64
CA VAL A 297 20.40 9.83 2.33
C VAL A 297 19.79 8.98 1.20
N SER A 298 18.83 9.57 0.48
CA SER A 298 18.42 9.10 -0.84
C SER A 298 19.25 9.81 -1.91
N ILE A 299 20.00 9.10 -2.71
CA ILE A 299 20.74 9.69 -3.86
C ILE A 299 19.76 10.07 -4.99
N GLY A 300 18.56 9.47 -5.03
CA GLY A 300 17.51 9.82 -5.98
C GLY A 300 17.12 11.30 -5.98
N SER A 301 17.31 12.00 -4.84
CA SER A 301 16.99 13.43 -4.70
C SER A 301 18.05 14.40 -5.31
N GLN A 302 19.17 13.90 -5.78
CA GLN A 302 20.20 14.71 -6.46
C GLN A 302 20.13 14.61 -7.99
N ILE A 303 19.06 14.02 -8.54
CA ILE A 303 18.86 13.98 -9.97
C ILE A 303 18.44 15.37 -10.41
N ASN A 304 19.44 16.15 -10.85
CA ASN A 304 19.17 17.35 -11.64
C ASN A 304 18.29 16.96 -12.81
N ASP A 305 17.32 17.78 -13.18
CA ASP A 305 16.29 17.56 -14.22
C ASP A 305 16.81 17.04 -15.58
N ASN A 306 18.14 16.96 -15.78
CA ASN A 306 18.79 16.56 -17.02
C ASN A 306 19.50 15.20 -16.99
N THR A 307 19.53 14.46 -15.87
CA THR A 307 20.18 13.15 -15.81
C THR A 307 19.15 12.02 -15.65
N SER A 308 19.23 11.01 -16.54
CA SER A 308 18.38 9.82 -16.45
C SER A 308 18.60 9.07 -15.13
N ASP A 309 17.51 8.65 -14.47
CA ASP A 309 17.53 7.71 -13.33
C ASP A 309 18.10 6.34 -13.70
N VAL A 310 18.16 6.06 -15.01
CA VAL A 310 18.54 4.78 -15.58
C VAL A 310 19.96 4.85 -16.13
N LYS A 311 20.74 3.82 -15.84
CA LYS A 311 22.06 3.60 -16.45
C LYS A 311 21.99 2.43 -17.42
N THR A 312 21.98 2.74 -18.70
CA THR A 312 21.76 1.76 -19.80
C THR A 312 22.98 0.90 -20.13
N ASN A 313 24.17 1.29 -19.68
CA ASN A 313 25.43 0.58 -19.90
C ASN A 313 26.02 0.05 -18.59
N ALA A 314 25.17 -0.30 -17.65
CA ALA A 314 25.62 -0.86 -16.38
C ALA A 314 26.15 -2.28 -16.55
N THR A 315 27.22 -2.57 -15.84
CA THR A 315 27.78 -3.91 -15.71
C THR A 315 27.96 -4.22 -14.24
N LEU A 316 27.69 -5.45 -13.86
CA LEU A 316 27.94 -5.97 -12.53
C LEU A 316 28.88 -7.17 -12.62
N THR A 317 29.60 -7.38 -11.55
CA THR A 317 30.46 -8.57 -11.36
C THR A 317 30.20 -9.17 -9.99
N ALA A 318 30.53 -10.42 -9.78
CA ALA A 318 30.44 -11.07 -8.49
C ALA A 318 31.17 -10.24 -7.42
N GLY A 319 30.57 -10.12 -6.23
CA GLY A 319 31.06 -9.27 -5.14
C GLY A 319 30.58 -7.82 -5.17
N ASP A 320 30.00 -7.31 -6.27
CA ASP A 320 29.46 -5.95 -6.33
C ASP A 320 28.21 -5.79 -5.45
N PRO A 321 28.03 -4.62 -4.82
CA PRO A 321 26.80 -4.33 -4.13
C PRO A 321 25.66 -4.05 -5.11
N VAL A 322 24.44 -4.51 -4.78
CA VAL A 322 23.25 -4.32 -5.63
C VAL A 322 22.05 -4.00 -4.76
N GLY A 323 21.18 -3.12 -5.26
CA GLY A 323 19.90 -2.77 -4.61
C GLY A 323 18.73 -3.52 -5.22
N VAL A 324 17.82 -3.98 -4.38
CA VAL A 324 16.48 -4.47 -4.70
C VAL A 324 15.49 -3.46 -4.14
N VAL A 325 14.87 -2.66 -5.01
CA VAL A 325 14.17 -1.45 -4.61
C VAL A 325 12.71 -1.50 -5.05
N MET A 326 11.81 -1.32 -4.10
CA MET A 326 10.36 -1.32 -4.31
C MET A 326 9.81 0.08 -4.58
N ALA A 327 10.39 1.11 -3.95
CA ALA A 327 10.11 2.51 -4.22
C ALA A 327 11.42 3.26 -4.47
N TYR A 328 11.44 4.13 -5.47
CA TYR A 328 12.62 4.85 -5.93
C TYR A 328 12.29 6.32 -6.21
N GLY A 329 13.12 7.27 -5.77
CA GLY A 329 12.96 8.71 -5.99
C GLY A 329 13.25 9.52 -4.72
N ASP A 330 12.50 10.61 -4.48
CA ASP A 330 12.64 11.44 -3.28
C ASP A 330 12.46 10.65 -1.98
N PHE A 331 11.64 9.61 -2.05
CA PHE A 331 11.47 8.58 -1.04
C PHE A 331 11.77 7.23 -1.67
N SER A 332 12.68 6.49 -1.06
CA SER A 332 13.08 5.16 -1.55
C SER A 332 12.90 4.12 -0.45
N ALA A 333 12.55 2.89 -0.87
CA ALA A 333 12.40 1.75 0.02
C ALA A 333 12.88 0.46 -0.67
N GLY A 334 13.75 -0.30 -0.02
CA GLY A 334 14.29 -1.53 -0.58
C GLY A 334 15.33 -2.19 0.31
N GLY A 335 16.10 -3.12 -0.25
CA GLY A 335 17.21 -3.78 0.40
C GLY A 335 18.48 -3.70 -0.42
N THR A 336 19.63 -3.79 0.21
CA THR A 336 20.92 -3.93 -0.46
C THR A 336 21.58 -5.26 -0.08
N GLY A 337 22.18 -5.89 -1.06
CA GLY A 337 22.92 -7.13 -0.92
C GLY A 337 24.12 -7.15 -1.84
N THR A 338 24.64 -8.33 -2.09
CA THR A 338 25.84 -8.56 -2.90
C THR A 338 25.52 -9.50 -4.05
N VAL A 339 26.08 -9.23 -5.22
CA VAL A 339 25.99 -10.07 -6.42
C VAL A 339 26.84 -11.32 -6.22
N THR A 340 26.25 -12.50 -6.43
CA THR A 340 26.90 -13.79 -6.30
C THR A 340 27.52 -14.24 -7.62
N ALA A 341 26.74 -14.15 -8.69
CA ALA A 341 27.14 -14.59 -10.02
C ALA A 341 26.47 -13.75 -11.09
N VAL A 342 27.12 -13.65 -12.23
CA VAL A 342 26.66 -12.96 -13.43
C VAL A 342 26.88 -13.86 -14.64
N ASP A 343 25.87 -13.98 -15.51
CA ASP A 343 25.95 -14.63 -16.81
C ASP A 343 25.21 -13.79 -17.86
N GLY A 344 25.98 -13.07 -18.68
CA GLY A 344 25.45 -12.06 -19.57
C GLY A 344 24.68 -10.98 -18.79
N ASP A 345 23.39 -10.82 -19.08
CA ASP A 345 22.51 -9.86 -18.40
C ASP A 345 21.85 -10.42 -17.13
N LYS A 346 21.97 -11.71 -16.86
CA LYS A 346 21.38 -12.35 -15.68
C LYS A 346 22.29 -12.23 -14.46
N ILE A 347 21.73 -11.88 -13.33
CA ILE A 347 22.43 -11.83 -12.05
C ILE A 347 21.77 -12.76 -11.03
N LEU A 348 22.58 -13.29 -10.11
CA LEU A 348 22.16 -13.88 -8.85
C LEU A 348 22.75 -13.10 -7.69
N GLY A 349 22.04 -12.98 -6.60
CA GLY A 349 22.51 -12.31 -5.40
C GLY A 349 21.76 -12.72 -4.15
N PHE A 350 22.11 -12.10 -3.03
CA PHE A 350 21.51 -12.24 -1.69
C PHE A 350 21.68 -13.61 -1.02
N GLY A 351 21.74 -14.72 -1.75
CA GLY A 351 21.83 -16.06 -1.16
C GLY A 351 20.63 -16.50 -0.32
N HIS A 352 19.60 -15.67 -0.23
CA HIS A 352 18.33 -15.93 0.48
C HIS A 352 17.23 -15.03 -0.10
N ALA A 353 15.98 -15.33 0.22
CA ALA A 353 14.85 -14.51 -0.14
C ALA A 353 14.86 -13.16 0.58
N MET A 354 14.38 -12.11 -0.07
CA MET A 354 14.10 -10.82 0.54
C MET A 354 12.65 -10.76 1.05
N THR A 355 11.65 -10.99 0.18
CA THR A 355 10.23 -10.99 0.53
C THR A 355 9.59 -12.38 0.38
N TYR A 356 10.29 -13.30 -0.25
CA TYR A 356 9.87 -14.67 -0.55
C TYR A 356 8.59 -14.75 -1.41
N LYS A 357 8.39 -13.78 -2.30
CA LYS A 357 7.19 -13.71 -3.16
C LYS A 357 7.26 -14.58 -4.41
N GLY A 358 8.42 -15.14 -4.71
CA GLY A 358 8.62 -15.91 -5.94
C GLY A 358 8.87 -15.01 -7.14
N ASN A 359 7.92 -14.89 -8.06
CA ASN A 359 8.02 -13.92 -9.16
C ASN A 359 7.77 -12.50 -8.64
N VAL A 360 8.68 -11.60 -8.91
CA VAL A 360 8.62 -10.18 -8.50
C VAL A 360 8.97 -9.27 -9.67
N ASN A 361 8.72 -7.98 -9.49
CA ASN A 361 8.98 -6.98 -10.51
C ASN A 361 9.51 -5.70 -9.85
N TYR A 362 10.70 -5.78 -9.22
CA TYR A 362 11.30 -4.66 -8.49
C TYR A 362 12.42 -3.99 -9.29
N PHE A 363 12.77 -2.76 -8.93
CA PHE A 363 13.93 -2.09 -9.50
C PHE A 363 15.21 -2.78 -9.03
N MET A 364 16.11 -3.04 -9.95
CA MET A 364 17.50 -3.36 -9.67
C MET A 364 18.33 -2.09 -9.80
N THR A 365 19.05 -1.71 -8.76
CA THR A 365 19.86 -0.48 -8.75
C THR A 365 21.32 -0.78 -8.46
N GLU A 366 22.21 0.10 -8.89
CA GLU A 366 23.53 0.18 -8.28
C GLU A 366 23.35 0.42 -6.76
N ALA A 367 24.33 0.04 -5.98
CA ALA A 367 24.38 0.41 -4.57
C ALA A 367 25.79 0.91 -4.21
N ASP A 368 25.85 1.93 -3.37
CA ASP A 368 27.09 2.44 -2.83
C ASP A 368 27.13 2.17 -1.33
N VAL A 369 28.14 1.43 -0.88
CA VAL A 369 28.33 1.13 0.54
C VAL A 369 29.07 2.29 1.19
N ILE A 370 28.39 3.05 2.05
CA ILE A 370 28.97 4.19 2.76
C ILE A 370 29.94 3.73 3.85
N GLY A 371 29.59 2.62 4.50
CA GLY A 371 30.39 1.98 5.53
C GLY A 371 29.62 0.89 6.24
N SER A 372 30.20 0.32 7.28
CA SER A 372 29.53 -0.64 8.15
C SER A 372 29.22 -0.01 9.50
N ALA A 373 28.02 -0.21 10.01
CA ALA A 373 27.66 0.06 11.38
C ALA A 373 27.72 -1.26 12.15
N GLY A 374 28.69 -1.35 13.07
CA GLY A 374 28.93 -2.58 13.82
C GLY A 374 28.01 -2.71 15.02
N GLY A 375 27.60 -3.94 15.29
CA GLY A 375 26.95 -4.38 16.52
C GLY A 375 27.03 -5.89 16.57
N ILE A 376 27.24 -6.45 17.74
CA ILE A 376 27.43 -7.90 17.89
C ILE A 376 26.23 -8.71 17.35
N LEU A 377 25.01 -8.12 17.37
CA LEU A 377 23.78 -8.78 16.97
C LEU A 377 23.11 -8.18 15.73
N ASN A 378 23.44 -6.95 15.34
CA ASN A 378 22.73 -6.22 14.28
C ASN A 378 23.68 -5.40 13.40
N GLY A 379 24.88 -5.92 13.11
CA GLY A 379 25.80 -5.26 12.18
C GLY A 379 25.17 -5.13 10.79
N VAL A 380 25.33 -3.96 10.15
CA VAL A 380 24.72 -3.65 8.86
C VAL A 380 25.67 -2.84 7.98
N LYS A 381 25.70 -3.13 6.68
CA LYS A 381 26.26 -2.21 5.70
C LYS A 381 25.28 -1.04 5.53
N VAL A 382 25.73 0.17 5.83
CA VAL A 382 24.99 1.39 5.51
C VAL A 382 25.22 1.69 4.02
N SER A 383 24.17 1.59 3.24
CA SER A 383 24.25 1.73 1.79
C SER A 383 23.22 2.73 1.28
N SER A 384 23.48 3.29 0.11
CA SER A 384 22.53 4.10 -0.64
C SER A 384 22.18 3.43 -1.98
N PHE A 385 20.97 3.68 -2.47
CA PHE A 385 20.54 3.22 -3.80
C PHE A 385 21.08 4.17 -4.88
N GLY A 386 21.77 3.61 -5.86
CA GLY A 386 22.24 4.35 -7.03
C GLY A 386 21.23 4.34 -8.18
N LYS A 387 21.72 4.46 -9.42
CA LYS A 387 20.88 4.46 -10.62
C LYS A 387 20.22 3.10 -10.86
N ILE A 388 19.06 3.11 -11.48
CA ILE A 388 18.36 1.91 -11.94
C ILE A 388 19.14 1.29 -13.09
N ILE A 389 19.48 0.01 -12.96
CA ILE A 389 20.30 -0.73 -13.92
C ILE A 389 19.58 -1.93 -14.53
N GLY A 390 18.44 -2.32 -13.93
CA GLY A 390 17.72 -3.48 -14.40
C GLY A 390 16.45 -3.77 -13.58
N ARG A 391 15.99 -5.00 -13.66
CA ARG A 391 14.81 -5.52 -12.99
C ARG A 391 15.17 -6.76 -12.19
N ILE A 392 14.69 -6.83 -10.95
CA ILE A 392 14.65 -8.06 -10.15
C ILE A 392 13.37 -8.80 -10.55
N ASN A 393 13.52 -10.05 -10.97
CA ASN A 393 12.44 -10.87 -11.51
C ASN A 393 12.09 -12.09 -10.65
N GLN A 394 13.01 -12.54 -9.79
CA GLN A 394 12.81 -13.68 -8.90
C GLN A 394 13.28 -13.34 -7.48
N ASP A 395 12.48 -13.76 -6.49
CA ASP A 395 12.79 -13.66 -5.07
C ASP A 395 12.44 -14.99 -4.40
N ARG A 396 13.41 -15.89 -4.35
CA ARG A 396 13.26 -17.30 -3.98
C ARG A 396 14.04 -17.63 -2.72
N PHE A 397 13.76 -18.78 -2.11
CA PHE A 397 14.44 -19.25 -0.89
C PHE A 397 15.98 -19.22 -1.02
N SER A 398 16.51 -19.67 -2.15
CA SER A 398 17.96 -19.75 -2.41
C SER A 398 18.59 -18.46 -2.92
N GLY A 399 17.83 -17.38 -3.16
CA GLY A 399 18.38 -16.11 -3.57
C GLY A 399 17.44 -15.25 -4.40
N VAL A 400 17.98 -14.14 -4.84
CA VAL A 400 17.32 -13.16 -5.71
C VAL A 400 17.98 -13.19 -7.07
N SER A 401 17.16 -13.16 -8.14
CA SER A 401 17.64 -13.01 -9.51
C SER A 401 17.15 -11.73 -10.13
N GLY A 402 17.97 -11.16 -11.01
CA GLY A 402 17.63 -9.98 -11.79
C GLY A 402 18.18 -10.05 -13.20
N ILE A 403 17.69 -9.14 -14.04
CA ILE A 403 18.09 -9.01 -15.45
C ILE A 403 18.48 -7.57 -15.69
N LEU A 404 19.73 -7.34 -16.06
CA LEU A 404 20.25 -6.04 -16.48
C LEU A 404 19.49 -5.53 -17.72
N HIS A 405 19.39 -4.23 -17.86
CA HIS A 405 18.78 -3.56 -19.01
C HIS A 405 17.29 -3.85 -19.26
N GLN A 406 16.63 -4.57 -18.34
CA GLN A 406 15.17 -4.67 -18.25
C GLN A 406 14.69 -3.85 -17.07
N TYR A 407 13.52 -3.23 -17.20
CA TYR A 407 12.99 -2.32 -16.17
C TYR A 407 11.59 -2.75 -15.72
N PRO A 408 11.25 -2.61 -14.43
CA PRO A 408 9.94 -2.98 -13.94
C PRO A 408 8.87 -1.98 -14.38
N ALA A 409 7.63 -2.45 -14.53
CA ALA A 409 6.48 -1.57 -14.54
C ALA A 409 6.42 -0.83 -13.20
N SER A 410 6.20 0.47 -13.23
CA SER A 410 6.20 1.31 -12.04
C SER A 410 5.15 2.41 -12.12
N ILE A 411 4.67 2.82 -10.95
CA ILE A 411 3.64 3.83 -10.78
C ILE A 411 4.30 5.07 -10.18
N PRO A 412 4.31 6.21 -10.88
CA PRO A 412 4.73 7.47 -10.31
C PRO A 412 3.72 7.93 -9.24
N VAL A 413 4.25 8.38 -8.10
CA VAL A 413 3.51 9.03 -7.02
C VAL A 413 4.06 10.44 -6.91
N ARG A 414 3.24 11.43 -7.26
CA ARG A 414 3.56 12.85 -7.26
C ARG A 414 2.82 13.54 -6.15
N VAL A 415 3.56 14.18 -5.25
CA VAL A 415 2.99 14.75 -4.04
C VAL A 415 3.38 16.23 -3.98
N LYS A 416 2.38 17.10 -3.99
CA LYS A 416 2.54 18.53 -3.73
C LYS A 416 2.01 18.84 -2.34
N ILE A 417 2.85 19.46 -1.51
CA ILE A 417 2.49 19.88 -0.15
C ILE A 417 2.64 21.39 -0.05
N VAL A 418 1.61 22.03 0.46
CA VAL A 418 1.63 23.46 0.84
C VAL A 418 1.43 23.57 2.36
N ASP A 419 2.40 24.09 3.07
CA ASP A 419 2.27 24.44 4.49
C ASP A 419 1.97 25.93 4.63
N GLU A 420 0.74 26.26 5.03
CA GLU A 420 0.27 27.64 5.18
C GLU A 420 1.06 28.41 6.26
N ASN A 421 1.51 27.73 7.33
CA ASN A 421 2.19 28.38 8.45
C ASN A 421 3.62 28.80 8.11
N LEU A 422 4.32 27.99 7.33
CA LEU A 422 5.68 28.26 6.90
C LEU A 422 5.73 29.02 5.57
N GLY A 423 4.57 29.15 4.86
CA GLY A 423 4.54 29.64 3.47
C GLY A 423 5.41 28.78 2.56
N ARG A 424 5.51 27.48 2.84
CA ARG A 424 6.40 26.54 2.15
C ARG A 424 5.60 25.64 1.21
N GLU A 425 6.01 25.63 -0.04
CA GLU A 425 5.52 24.68 -1.04
C GLU A 425 6.65 23.72 -1.42
N ARG A 426 6.36 22.42 -1.49
CA ARG A 426 7.30 21.40 -1.94
C ARG A 426 6.58 20.36 -2.78
N THR A 427 7.28 19.89 -3.82
CA THR A 427 6.84 18.78 -4.66
C THR A 427 7.84 17.64 -4.53
N TYR A 428 7.30 16.44 -4.39
CA TYR A 428 8.06 15.19 -4.29
C TYR A 428 7.59 14.21 -5.35
N VAL A 429 8.53 13.44 -5.88
CA VAL A 429 8.25 12.39 -6.87
C VAL A 429 8.95 11.12 -6.47
N SER A 430 8.20 10.03 -6.42
CA SER A 430 8.73 8.68 -6.26
C SER A 430 8.03 7.74 -7.21
N LYS A 431 8.69 6.66 -7.62
CA LYS A 431 8.14 5.59 -8.44
C LYS A 431 8.05 4.34 -7.59
N ILE A 432 6.90 3.70 -7.57
CA ILE A 432 6.70 2.43 -6.87
C ILE A 432 6.64 1.34 -7.93
N ALA A 433 7.46 0.31 -7.81
CA ALA A 433 7.33 -0.89 -8.63
C ALA A 433 5.94 -1.51 -8.45
N TYR A 434 5.29 -1.90 -9.55
CA TYR A 434 3.93 -2.44 -9.46
C TYR A 434 3.91 -3.75 -8.68
N ASP A 435 3.34 -3.68 -7.49
CA ASP A 435 3.10 -4.80 -6.59
C ASP A 435 1.86 -4.47 -5.74
N GLU A 436 0.77 -5.20 -5.99
CA GLU A 436 -0.54 -4.93 -5.38
C GLU A 436 -0.52 -5.04 -3.85
N ASP A 437 0.37 -5.87 -3.29
CA ASP A 437 0.47 -6.05 -1.83
C ASP A 437 1.10 -4.88 -1.09
N ILE A 438 1.98 -4.13 -1.76
CA ILE A 438 2.77 -3.08 -1.10
C ILE A 438 2.45 -1.67 -1.59
N LEU A 439 1.86 -1.53 -2.79
CA LEU A 439 1.56 -0.24 -3.41
C LEU A 439 0.73 0.67 -2.51
N PRO A 440 -0.42 0.25 -1.92
CA PRO A 440 -1.21 1.13 -1.05
C PRO A 440 -0.43 1.62 0.16
N THR A 441 0.39 0.74 0.74
CA THR A 441 1.23 1.02 1.91
C THR A 441 2.34 2.02 1.58
N LEU A 442 3.09 1.78 0.51
CA LEU A 442 4.20 2.65 0.12
C LEU A 442 3.71 4.01 -0.35
N ALA A 443 2.65 4.06 -1.19
CA ALA A 443 2.10 5.33 -1.67
C ALA A 443 1.61 6.21 -0.52
N SER A 444 0.82 5.66 0.40
CA SER A 444 0.34 6.42 1.58
C SER A 444 1.48 6.86 2.49
N SER A 445 2.51 6.03 2.66
CA SER A 445 3.67 6.37 3.50
C SER A 445 4.54 7.45 2.85
N ILE A 446 4.66 7.48 1.52
CA ILE A 446 5.34 8.55 0.78
C ILE A 446 4.58 9.87 0.97
N VAL A 447 3.25 9.88 0.86
CA VAL A 447 2.45 11.10 1.10
C VAL A 447 2.62 11.58 2.54
N TYR A 448 2.51 10.68 3.52
CA TYR A 448 2.72 11.00 4.93
C TYR A 448 4.12 11.58 5.18
N ALA A 449 5.17 10.94 4.64
CA ALA A 449 6.55 11.41 4.76
C ALA A 449 6.76 12.77 4.08
N SER A 450 6.09 13.03 2.95
CA SER A 450 6.13 14.32 2.25
C SER A 450 5.53 15.44 3.10
N MET A 451 4.41 15.18 3.79
CA MET A 451 3.79 16.12 4.73
C MET A 451 4.73 16.42 5.89
N ASP A 452 5.28 15.40 6.53
CA ASP A 452 6.16 15.51 7.69
C ASP A 452 7.43 16.30 7.35
N ARG A 453 8.04 16.00 6.19
CA ARG A 453 9.24 16.67 5.69
C ARG A 453 9.02 18.14 5.29
N THR A 454 7.80 18.47 4.80
CA THR A 454 7.46 19.85 4.42
C THR A 454 7.12 20.69 5.64
N ALA A 455 6.34 20.14 6.57
CA ALA A 455 5.91 20.83 7.78
C ALA A 455 7.06 21.06 8.78
N ASP A 456 8.06 20.17 8.77
CA ASP A 456 9.21 20.20 9.69
C ASP A 456 8.78 20.31 11.17
N ARG A 457 7.66 19.66 11.49
CA ARG A 457 7.05 19.56 12.82
C ARG A 457 6.10 18.35 12.87
N ALA A 458 5.63 18.03 14.07
CA ALA A 458 4.54 17.06 14.22
C ALA A 458 3.30 17.51 13.40
N SER A 459 2.71 16.60 12.63
CA SER A 459 1.60 16.90 11.71
C SER A 459 0.27 16.99 12.46
N PHE A 460 0.14 17.95 13.40
CA PHE A 460 -1.13 18.31 14.02
C PHE A 460 -1.79 19.47 13.27
N GLY A 461 -3.11 19.59 13.36
CA GLY A 461 -3.88 20.68 12.78
C GLY A 461 -4.85 20.22 11.71
N THR A 462 -5.04 21.01 10.67
CA THR A 462 -6.00 20.77 9.61
C THR A 462 -5.29 20.53 8.28
N THR A 463 -5.76 19.58 7.52
CA THR A 463 -5.32 19.31 6.15
C THR A 463 -6.52 19.30 5.19
N LYS A 464 -6.27 19.74 3.95
CA LYS A 464 -7.14 19.51 2.81
C LYS A 464 -6.35 18.72 1.80
N ILE A 465 -6.81 17.52 1.48
CA ILE A 465 -6.21 16.65 0.47
C ILE A 465 -7.09 16.61 -0.78
N LYS A 466 -6.44 16.66 -1.94
CA LYS A 466 -7.03 16.29 -3.22
C LYS A 466 -6.10 15.26 -3.87
N PHE A 467 -6.64 14.13 -4.29
CA PHE A 467 -5.85 13.15 -5.02
C PHE A 467 -6.57 12.64 -6.25
N SER A 468 -5.78 12.21 -7.22
CA SER A 468 -6.26 11.55 -8.43
C SER A 468 -5.43 10.31 -8.73
N ILE A 469 -6.09 9.26 -9.19
CA ILE A 469 -5.48 8.00 -9.61
C ILE A 469 -5.92 7.75 -11.05
N MET A 470 -4.96 7.65 -11.96
CA MET A 470 -5.25 7.30 -13.36
C MET A 470 -5.38 5.78 -13.47
N THR A 471 -6.56 5.32 -13.90
CA THR A 471 -6.90 3.89 -13.97
C THR A 471 -8.02 3.66 -14.98
N ASP A 472 -8.02 2.50 -15.61
CA ASP A 472 -9.08 2.03 -16.51
C ASP A 472 -10.29 1.40 -15.77
N GLU A 473 -10.26 1.37 -14.44
CA GLU A 473 -11.35 0.80 -13.64
C GLU A 473 -12.57 1.73 -13.50
N VAL A 474 -12.42 2.99 -13.82
CA VAL A 474 -13.52 3.98 -13.84
C VAL A 474 -13.74 4.51 -15.25
N PRO A 475 -14.99 4.80 -15.65
CA PRO A 475 -15.32 5.23 -17.02
C PRO A 475 -14.59 6.50 -17.46
N GLU A 476 -14.30 7.40 -16.52
CA GLU A 476 -13.61 8.66 -16.77
C GLU A 476 -12.09 8.48 -16.95
N GLY A 477 -11.54 7.25 -16.78
CA GLY A 477 -10.10 6.98 -16.83
C GLY A 477 -9.32 7.54 -15.65
N LYS A 478 -9.97 8.25 -14.75
CA LYS A 478 -9.38 8.92 -13.60
C LYS A 478 -10.34 8.93 -12.41
N PHE A 479 -9.89 8.38 -11.29
CA PHE A 479 -10.57 8.53 -10.01
C PHE A 479 -10.07 9.78 -9.30
N GLU A 480 -10.96 10.63 -8.83
CA GLU A 480 -10.63 11.83 -8.05
C GLU A 480 -11.44 11.90 -6.77
N ARG A 481 -10.76 12.33 -5.70
CA ARG A 481 -11.38 12.56 -4.40
C ARG A 481 -10.69 13.73 -3.70
N GLU A 482 -11.48 14.53 -2.97
CA GLU A 482 -10.95 15.54 -2.04
C GLU A 482 -11.69 15.43 -0.71
N ASN A 483 -11.00 15.74 0.38
CA ASN A 483 -11.57 15.81 1.72
C ASN A 483 -10.74 16.72 2.63
N MET A 484 -11.26 17.03 3.81
CA MET A 484 -10.62 17.86 4.81
C MET A 484 -10.59 17.12 6.15
N PHE A 485 -9.47 17.20 6.86
CA PHE A 485 -9.28 16.48 8.12
C PHE A 485 -8.72 17.42 9.18
N TYR A 486 -9.06 17.17 10.44
CA TYR A 486 -8.47 17.80 11.59
C TYR A 486 -8.11 16.73 12.62
N ASP A 487 -6.90 16.85 13.17
CA ASP A 487 -6.50 16.06 14.33
C ASP A 487 -5.53 16.89 15.21
N PRO A 488 -5.68 16.86 16.56
CA PRO A 488 -4.81 17.62 17.45
C PRO A 488 -3.43 17.01 17.67
N LYS A 489 -3.17 15.78 17.18
CA LYS A 489 -1.92 15.04 17.39
C LYS A 489 -1.22 14.69 16.07
N ASP A 490 -1.94 14.03 15.17
CA ASP A 490 -1.39 13.50 13.91
C ASP A 490 -2.45 13.43 12.80
N VAL A 491 -2.72 14.55 12.18
CA VAL A 491 -3.67 14.63 11.06
C VAL A 491 -3.18 13.87 9.82
N GLY A 492 -1.88 13.62 9.70
CA GLY A 492 -1.29 12.93 8.55
C GLY A 492 -1.86 11.54 8.34
N GLN A 493 -2.10 10.78 9.42
CA GLN A 493 -2.68 9.44 9.35
C GLN A 493 -4.10 9.44 8.74
N PHE A 494 -4.93 10.42 9.12
CA PHE A 494 -6.28 10.57 8.59
C PHE A 494 -6.25 11.06 7.15
N THR A 495 -5.35 11.98 6.82
CA THR A 495 -5.21 12.56 5.49
C THR A 495 -4.98 11.50 4.42
N VAL A 496 -4.14 10.51 4.69
CA VAL A 496 -3.83 9.45 3.71
C VAL A 496 -4.85 8.30 3.68
N GLY A 497 -5.84 8.31 4.57
CA GLY A 497 -6.77 7.19 4.74
C GLY A 497 -7.56 6.85 3.48
N GLU A 498 -8.23 7.82 2.87
CA GLU A 498 -9.05 7.62 1.67
C GLU A 498 -8.21 7.27 0.43
N LEU A 499 -7.02 7.83 0.29
CA LEU A 499 -6.05 7.42 -0.74
C LEU A 499 -5.64 5.96 -0.59
N THR A 500 -5.32 5.55 0.66
CA THR A 500 -4.98 4.15 0.96
C THR A 500 -6.12 3.23 0.59
N GLN A 501 -7.35 3.60 0.92
CA GLN A 501 -8.55 2.83 0.62
C GLN A 501 -8.81 2.70 -0.89
N ALA A 502 -8.69 3.79 -1.64
CA ALA A 502 -8.85 3.78 -3.10
C ALA A 502 -7.82 2.86 -3.77
N LEU A 503 -6.54 2.98 -3.39
CA LEU A 503 -5.47 2.11 -3.89
C LEU A 503 -5.69 0.65 -3.47
N TYR A 504 -6.17 0.40 -2.24
CA TYR A 504 -6.51 -0.94 -1.79
C TYR A 504 -7.64 -1.56 -2.64
N PHE A 505 -8.67 -0.79 -2.99
CA PHE A 505 -9.75 -1.27 -3.87
C PHE A 505 -9.24 -1.67 -5.25
N LEU A 506 -8.30 -0.90 -5.80
CA LEU A 506 -7.66 -1.21 -7.08
C LEU A 506 -6.78 -2.46 -6.98
N CYS A 507 -5.96 -2.56 -5.93
CA CYS A 507 -5.04 -3.69 -5.72
C CYS A 507 -5.72 -4.98 -5.26
N THR A 508 -7.00 -4.94 -4.86
CA THR A 508 -7.81 -6.11 -4.51
C THR A 508 -8.90 -6.41 -5.52
N ASN A 509 -8.69 -6.03 -6.78
CA ASN A 509 -9.61 -6.32 -7.86
C ASN A 509 -9.66 -7.83 -8.14
N MET A 510 -10.84 -8.43 -7.93
CA MET A 510 -11.03 -9.88 -8.04
C MET A 510 -11.06 -10.38 -9.49
N ASN A 511 -11.24 -9.49 -10.47
CA ASN A 511 -11.44 -9.88 -11.86
C ASN A 511 -10.14 -9.87 -12.68
N LYS A 512 -9.28 -8.90 -12.41
CA LYS A 512 -7.99 -8.70 -13.11
C LYS A 512 -7.09 -7.79 -12.28
N PRO A 513 -5.78 -7.80 -12.49
CA PRO A 513 -4.92 -6.74 -11.98
C PRO A 513 -5.37 -5.39 -12.54
N SER A 514 -5.56 -4.39 -11.66
CA SER A 514 -5.97 -3.05 -12.09
C SER A 514 -4.81 -2.32 -12.75
N ASN A 515 -5.10 -1.64 -13.85
CA ASN A 515 -4.13 -0.79 -14.50
C ASN A 515 -4.07 0.56 -13.76
N ILE A 516 -3.00 0.80 -13.02
CA ILE A 516 -2.74 2.04 -12.27
C ILE A 516 -1.53 2.71 -12.94
N LEU A 517 -1.73 3.90 -13.51
CA LEU A 517 -0.72 4.56 -14.33
C LEU A 517 -0.05 5.73 -13.63
N ASP A 518 -0.77 6.42 -12.75
CA ASP A 518 -0.27 7.59 -12.03
C ASP A 518 -1.06 7.83 -10.75
N VAL A 519 -0.40 8.34 -9.72
CA VAL A 519 -1.01 8.81 -8.48
C VAL A 519 -0.53 10.22 -8.21
N LYS A 520 -1.45 11.19 -8.26
CA LYS A 520 -1.17 12.59 -7.93
C LYS A 520 -1.89 12.97 -6.65
N VAL A 521 -1.18 13.67 -5.76
CA VAL A 521 -1.70 14.10 -4.46
C VAL A 521 -1.29 15.54 -4.19
N ASP A 522 -2.28 16.39 -3.92
CA ASP A 522 -2.08 17.77 -3.48
C ASP A 522 -2.61 17.88 -2.04
N VAL A 523 -1.81 18.40 -1.11
CA VAL A 523 -2.19 18.59 0.29
C VAL A 523 -1.87 20.01 0.73
N ASP A 524 -2.90 20.73 1.17
CA ASP A 524 -2.76 21.98 1.91
C ASP A 524 -2.84 21.67 3.40
N MET A 525 -1.88 22.14 4.20
CA MET A 525 -1.83 21.88 5.63
C MET A 525 -1.62 23.13 6.45
N SER A 526 -2.27 23.16 7.61
CA SER A 526 -2.18 24.27 8.57
C SER A 526 -2.18 23.72 10.00
N SER A 527 -1.37 24.30 10.89
CA SER A 527 -1.42 23.98 12.31
C SER A 527 -2.70 24.53 13.01
N SER A 528 -3.47 25.35 12.31
CA SER A 528 -4.70 25.93 12.84
C SER A 528 -5.81 24.88 12.93
N ARG A 529 -6.60 24.95 13.99
CA ARG A 529 -7.84 24.19 14.11
C ARG A 529 -8.93 24.85 13.27
N LYS A 530 -9.21 24.33 12.07
CA LYS A 530 -10.30 24.77 11.20
C LYS A 530 -11.50 23.81 11.36
N THR A 531 -12.09 23.75 12.57
CA THR A 531 -13.31 23.00 12.86
C THR A 531 -14.45 23.94 13.19
N ALA A 532 -15.69 23.52 12.99
CA ALA A 532 -16.86 24.25 13.43
C ALA A 532 -17.96 23.29 13.91
N SER A 533 -18.73 23.73 14.91
CA SER A 533 -19.90 23.04 15.39
C SER A 533 -21.15 23.72 14.87
N ILE A 534 -22.18 22.95 14.49
CA ILE A 534 -23.50 23.45 14.13
C ILE A 534 -24.21 23.85 15.41
N ILE A 535 -24.67 25.12 15.50
CA ILE A 535 -25.40 25.62 16.68
C ILE A 535 -26.90 25.60 16.44
N SER A 536 -27.34 25.97 15.24
CA SER A 536 -28.75 26.02 14.87
C SER A 536 -28.96 25.82 13.39
N ALA A 537 -30.12 25.32 13.00
CA ALA A 537 -30.58 25.25 11.63
C ALA A 537 -32.06 25.64 11.60
N VAL A 538 -32.37 26.75 11.01
CA VAL A 538 -33.71 27.33 11.01
C VAL A 538 -34.21 27.42 9.56
N PRO A 539 -35.37 26.83 9.19
CA PRO A 539 -35.91 26.96 7.87
C PRO A 539 -36.39 28.42 7.62
N ASP A 540 -36.36 28.86 6.37
CA ASP A 540 -36.80 30.18 5.96
C ASP A 540 -38.34 30.37 6.07
N ARG A 541 -39.09 29.30 6.33
CA ARG A 541 -40.55 29.26 6.54
C ARG A 541 -40.95 28.11 7.49
N GLU A 542 -42.09 28.26 8.13
CA GLU A 542 -42.60 27.27 9.09
C GLU A 542 -43.30 26.09 8.38
N GLU A 543 -43.82 26.30 7.17
CA GLU A 543 -44.58 25.29 6.43
C GLU A 543 -44.09 25.20 4.97
N ALA A 544 -44.09 23.98 4.42
CA ALA A 544 -43.73 23.72 3.03
C ALA A 544 -44.58 22.59 2.43
N LYS A 545 -44.60 22.50 1.09
CA LYS A 545 -45.28 21.44 0.35
C LYS A 545 -44.27 20.36 -0.10
N PRO A 546 -44.74 19.12 -0.32
CA PRO A 546 -43.93 18.10 -0.96
C PRO A 546 -43.41 18.58 -2.32
N GLY A 547 -42.12 18.44 -2.55
CA GLY A 547 -41.39 18.91 -3.75
C GLY A 547 -40.92 20.36 -3.69
N GLU A 548 -41.26 21.13 -2.64
CA GLU A 548 -40.84 22.52 -2.48
C GLU A 548 -39.41 22.64 -1.95
N LEU A 549 -38.69 23.66 -2.44
CA LEU A 549 -37.36 24.02 -1.96
C LEU A 549 -37.46 24.90 -0.71
N VAL A 550 -36.82 24.53 0.37
CA VAL A 550 -36.73 25.27 1.63
C VAL A 550 -35.25 25.58 1.89
N ASN A 551 -34.95 26.84 2.25
CA ASN A 551 -33.60 27.19 2.64
C ASN A 551 -33.42 27.18 4.16
N PHE A 552 -32.50 26.39 4.66
CA PHE A 552 -32.14 26.35 6.08
C PHE A 552 -30.99 27.30 6.33
N LYS A 553 -31.17 28.28 7.22
CA LYS A 553 -30.08 29.08 7.76
C LYS A 553 -29.38 28.30 8.85
N VAL A 554 -28.21 27.75 8.53
CA VAL A 554 -27.39 26.99 9.45
C VAL A 554 -26.34 27.90 10.06
N THR A 555 -26.35 28.04 11.38
CA THR A 555 -25.34 28.81 12.11
C THR A 555 -24.24 27.88 12.56
N LEU A 556 -23.03 28.14 12.10
CA LEU A 556 -21.80 27.44 12.48
C LEU A 556 -21.04 28.27 13.52
N LYS A 557 -20.45 27.62 14.50
CA LYS A 557 -19.50 28.21 15.46
C LYS A 557 -18.10 27.66 15.16
N PRO A 558 -17.30 28.35 14.37
CA PRO A 558 -15.90 28.00 14.16
C PRO A 558 -15.11 28.12 15.47
N TYR A 559 -14.11 27.26 15.64
CA TYR A 559 -13.28 27.26 16.84
C TYR A 559 -12.59 28.63 17.06
N ARG A 560 -12.93 29.28 18.18
CA ARG A 560 -12.41 30.60 18.60
C ARG A 560 -12.61 31.73 17.58
N ARG A 561 -13.68 31.67 16.76
CA ARG A 561 -14.04 32.70 15.78
C ARG A 561 -15.51 33.09 15.94
N GLU A 562 -15.92 34.16 15.29
CA GLU A 562 -17.31 34.58 15.21
C GLU A 562 -18.17 33.55 14.49
N ASN A 563 -19.48 33.54 14.80
CA ASN A 563 -20.43 32.67 14.14
C ASN A 563 -20.52 33.00 12.65
N VAL A 564 -20.67 31.94 11.84
CA VAL A 564 -20.88 32.02 10.40
C VAL A 564 -22.24 31.43 10.06
N VAL A 565 -23.04 32.15 9.29
CA VAL A 565 -24.34 31.65 8.81
C VAL A 565 -24.21 31.24 7.37
N ILE A 566 -24.64 30.03 7.03
CA ILE A 566 -24.67 29.52 5.66
C ILE A 566 -26.11 29.13 5.31
N ASP A 567 -26.48 29.27 4.04
CA ASP A 567 -27.77 28.81 3.52
C ASP A 567 -27.60 27.40 2.93
N VAL A 568 -28.39 26.46 3.42
CA VAL A 568 -28.40 25.07 2.93
C VAL A 568 -29.75 24.80 2.32
N PRO A 569 -29.87 24.74 0.97
CA PRO A 569 -31.12 24.46 0.29
C PRO A 569 -31.49 22.98 0.47
N TYR A 570 -32.74 22.72 0.83
CA TYR A 570 -33.28 21.37 0.97
C TYR A 570 -34.60 21.22 0.21
N THR A 571 -34.70 20.25 -0.68
CA THR A 571 -35.96 19.97 -1.41
C THR A 571 -36.75 18.91 -0.63
N ILE A 572 -37.98 19.27 -0.21
CA ILE A 572 -38.87 18.34 0.45
C ILE A 572 -39.17 17.16 -0.49
N PRO A 573 -39.00 15.89 -0.08
CA PRO A 573 -39.34 14.76 -0.91
C PRO A 573 -40.80 14.81 -1.40
N LYS A 574 -41.04 14.52 -2.67
CA LYS A 574 -42.39 14.53 -3.25
C LYS A 574 -43.35 13.53 -2.58
N THR A 575 -42.79 12.49 -2.00
CA THR A 575 -43.51 11.43 -1.27
C THR A 575 -43.80 11.79 0.19
N GLN A 576 -43.31 12.92 0.68
CA GLN A 576 -43.46 13.31 2.09
C GLN A 576 -44.90 13.48 2.49
N GLN A 577 -45.28 12.88 3.59
CA GLN A 577 -46.65 12.97 4.17
C GLN A 577 -46.84 14.30 4.89
N ASN A 578 -48.12 14.70 5.06
CA ASN A 578 -48.47 15.86 5.91
C ASN A 578 -48.07 15.62 7.35
N GLY A 579 -47.67 16.67 8.03
CA GLY A 579 -47.24 16.65 9.42
C GLY A 579 -45.83 17.19 9.64
N GLN A 580 -45.31 17.02 10.83
CA GLN A 580 -43.98 17.46 11.19
C GLN A 580 -42.95 16.54 10.54
N MET A 581 -42.03 17.06 9.75
CA MET A 581 -40.89 16.37 9.20
C MET A 581 -39.66 16.69 10.04
N LEU A 582 -39.07 15.67 10.64
CA LEU A 582 -37.81 15.79 11.38
C LEU A 582 -36.61 15.65 10.44
N LEU A 583 -35.66 16.54 10.59
CA LEU A 583 -34.44 16.60 9.80
C LEU A 583 -33.22 16.62 10.70
N GLU A 584 -32.22 15.90 10.28
CA GLU A 584 -30.87 15.96 10.84
C GLU A 584 -30.00 16.91 10.02
N VAL A 585 -29.28 17.77 10.70
CA VAL A 585 -28.24 18.63 10.12
C VAL A 585 -26.89 18.25 10.75
N LYS A 586 -25.98 17.70 9.96
CA LYS A 586 -24.74 17.09 10.46
C LYS A 586 -23.53 17.42 9.61
N GLY A 587 -22.34 17.17 10.16
CA GLY A 587 -21.09 17.11 9.41
C GLY A 587 -21.05 15.90 8.49
N GLY A 588 -20.50 16.03 7.28
CA GLY A 588 -20.45 14.94 6.32
C GLY A 588 -19.63 13.74 6.78
N GLY A 589 -18.61 13.96 7.64
CA GLY A 589 -17.84 12.89 8.27
C GLY A 589 -18.53 12.24 9.47
N PHE A 590 -19.67 12.78 9.89
CA PHE A 590 -20.44 12.28 11.02
C PHE A 590 -21.39 11.15 10.58
N ILE A 591 -21.08 9.92 10.94
CA ILE A 591 -21.89 8.75 10.59
C ILE A 591 -22.69 8.33 11.82
N GLN A 592 -24.02 8.37 11.73
CA GLN A 592 -24.86 7.83 12.81
C GLN A 592 -24.86 6.29 12.82
N LEU A 593 -24.96 5.72 14.02
CA LEU A 593 -25.08 4.27 14.20
C LEU A 593 -26.27 3.69 13.39
N ALA A 594 -27.39 4.43 13.32
CA ALA A 594 -28.55 4.04 12.52
C ALA A 594 -28.25 3.98 11.02
N GLN A 595 -27.38 4.86 10.49
CA GLN A 595 -26.97 4.81 9.09
C GLN A 595 -25.98 3.66 8.85
N ILE A 596 -25.13 3.34 9.82
CA ILE A 596 -24.26 2.14 9.77
C ILE A 596 -25.14 0.89 9.67
N MET A 597 -26.21 0.82 10.47
CA MET A 597 -27.15 -0.31 10.43
C MET A 597 -28.04 -0.34 9.18
N GLN A 598 -28.50 0.84 8.67
CA GLN A 598 -29.31 0.94 7.44
C GLN A 598 -28.50 0.73 6.15
N SER A 599 -27.24 1.18 6.13
CA SER A 599 -26.40 1.04 4.92
C SER A 599 -25.89 -0.39 4.73
N GLY A 600 -26.18 -1.32 5.67
CA GLY A 600 -25.56 -2.64 5.63
C GLY A 600 -24.05 -2.57 5.78
N LEU A 601 -23.53 -1.44 6.34
CA LEU A 601 -22.10 -1.22 6.62
C LEU A 601 -21.59 -2.06 7.81
N VAL A 602 -22.39 -2.97 8.35
CA VAL A 602 -21.85 -4.27 8.75
C VAL A 602 -21.48 -4.95 7.44
N VAL A 603 -20.37 -4.51 6.85
CA VAL A 603 -19.78 -5.13 5.67
C VAL A 603 -19.42 -6.53 6.11
N THR A 604 -20.34 -7.45 5.93
CA THR A 604 -20.01 -8.86 6.10
C THR A 604 -18.93 -9.18 5.06
N PRO A 605 -17.99 -10.07 5.36
CA PRO A 605 -17.00 -10.53 4.38
C PRO A 605 -17.64 -10.98 3.05
N GLN A 606 -18.94 -11.31 3.05
CA GLN A 606 -19.74 -11.71 1.90
C GLN A 606 -20.07 -10.54 0.96
N ASP A 607 -20.26 -9.32 1.49
CA ASP A 607 -20.61 -8.16 0.65
C ASP A 607 -19.39 -7.57 -0.05
N ILE A 608 -18.18 -7.74 0.50
CA ILE A 608 -16.93 -7.28 -0.11
C ILE A 608 -16.68 -7.99 -1.45
N GLY A 609 -17.13 -9.23 -1.61
CA GLY A 609 -16.96 -10.03 -2.85
C GLY A 609 -17.97 -9.72 -3.96
N GLN A 610 -19.06 -9.00 -3.68
CA GLN A 610 -20.14 -8.76 -4.64
C GLN A 610 -20.01 -7.44 -5.41
N LEU A 611 -19.37 -6.41 -4.82
CA LEU A 611 -19.21 -5.12 -5.47
C LEU A 611 -17.98 -5.11 -6.40
N SER A 612 -18.17 -4.60 -7.61
CA SER A 612 -17.04 -4.38 -8.52
C SER A 612 -16.08 -3.34 -7.97
N THR A 613 -14.83 -3.34 -8.43
CA THR A 613 -13.85 -2.30 -8.06
C THR A 613 -14.37 -0.91 -8.42
N ALA A 614 -15.02 -0.75 -9.58
CA ALA A 614 -15.66 0.48 -9.99
C ALA A 614 -16.76 0.93 -9.02
N ASP A 615 -17.60 0.01 -8.52
CA ASP A 615 -18.65 0.34 -7.56
C ASP A 615 -18.07 0.79 -6.23
N ARG A 616 -17.05 0.09 -5.71
CA ARG A 616 -16.34 0.47 -4.47
C ARG A 616 -15.70 1.86 -4.58
N LEU A 617 -15.09 2.18 -5.73
CA LEU A 617 -14.53 3.50 -6.00
C LEU A 617 -15.63 4.56 -6.11
N ASN A 618 -16.74 4.25 -6.78
CA ASN A 618 -17.87 5.16 -6.89
C ASN A 618 -18.50 5.45 -5.52
N ASP A 619 -18.64 4.43 -4.67
CA ASP A 619 -19.14 4.61 -3.31
C ASP A 619 -18.21 5.51 -2.49
N LEU A 620 -16.88 5.29 -2.57
CA LEU A 620 -15.90 6.17 -1.94
C LEU A 620 -15.98 7.62 -2.47
N LYS A 621 -16.14 7.79 -3.80
CA LYS A 621 -16.27 9.10 -4.44
C LYS A 621 -17.49 9.87 -3.93
N ASN A 622 -18.59 9.16 -3.65
CA ASN A 622 -19.87 9.72 -3.24
C ASN A 622 -20.01 9.92 -1.71
N LEU A 623 -19.09 9.42 -0.90
CA LEU A 623 -19.09 9.68 0.54
C LEU A 623 -19.07 11.19 0.79
N ASN A 624 -19.88 11.64 1.76
CA ASN A 624 -19.86 13.02 2.19
C ASN A 624 -18.47 13.41 2.73
N LYS A 625 -18.07 14.66 2.50
CA LYS A 625 -16.78 15.17 2.96
C LYS A 625 -16.89 15.71 4.39
N ASN A 626 -15.83 15.64 5.17
CA ASN A 626 -15.81 16.09 6.56
C ASN A 626 -16.12 17.59 6.71
N ASN A 627 -15.91 18.37 5.64
CA ASN A 627 -16.20 19.81 5.61
C ASN A 627 -17.53 20.14 4.91
N GLU A 628 -18.43 19.18 4.77
CA GLU A 628 -19.79 19.42 4.30
C GLU A 628 -20.76 19.49 5.48
N VAL A 629 -21.72 20.43 5.40
CA VAL A 629 -22.95 20.42 6.20
C VAL A 629 -24.00 19.69 5.39
N VAL A 630 -24.53 18.62 5.95
CA VAL A 630 -25.51 17.74 5.29
C VAL A 630 -26.84 17.82 6.02
N ILE A 631 -27.94 18.02 5.27
CA ILE A 631 -29.31 17.90 5.78
C ILE A 631 -29.93 16.62 5.21
N SER A 632 -30.47 15.78 6.09
CA SER A 632 -31.16 14.55 5.74
C SER A 632 -32.38 14.31 6.62
N PRO A 633 -33.42 13.58 6.14
CA PRO A 633 -34.57 13.24 6.98
C PRO A 633 -34.17 12.21 8.03
N ILE A 634 -34.70 12.39 9.23
CA ILE A 634 -34.63 11.38 10.29
C ILE A 634 -35.74 10.37 10.02
N VAL A 635 -35.38 9.10 9.94
CA VAL A 635 -36.37 8.01 9.95
C VAL A 635 -36.78 7.82 11.40
N ASP A 636 -38.03 8.17 11.72
CA ASP A 636 -38.55 8.13 13.10
C ASP A 636 -38.70 6.67 13.55
N ILE A 637 -37.82 6.25 14.46
CA ILE A 637 -37.91 4.95 15.13
C ILE A 637 -38.50 5.23 16.52
N GLN A 638 -39.85 5.45 16.60
CA GLN A 638 -40.48 5.65 17.87
C GLN A 638 -41.22 4.39 18.39
N SER A 639 -40.92 4.05 19.65
CA SER A 639 -41.59 3.19 20.65
C SER A 639 -41.62 1.66 20.39
N ASP A 640 -41.59 0.91 21.48
CA ASP A 640 -41.46 -0.55 21.57
C ASP A 640 -42.54 -1.41 20.86
N SER A 641 -43.70 -0.85 20.55
CA SER A 641 -44.71 -1.51 19.69
C SER A 641 -44.57 -1.17 18.20
N GLU A 642 -43.82 -0.11 17.87
CA GLU A 642 -43.53 0.35 16.53
C GLU A 642 -42.13 -0.07 16.02
N GLN A 643 -41.24 -0.53 16.94
CA GLN A 643 -39.93 -1.05 16.55
C GLN A 643 -40.06 -2.23 15.57
N ASN A 644 -41.00 -3.15 15.83
CA ASN A 644 -41.28 -4.24 14.90
C ASN A 644 -41.82 -3.72 13.54
N LYS A 645 -42.66 -2.68 13.55
CA LYS A 645 -43.12 -2.02 12.32
C LYS A 645 -42.02 -1.26 11.63
N ALA A 646 -41.19 -0.53 12.36
CA ALA A 646 -40.06 0.20 11.80
C ALA A 646 -38.98 -0.75 11.24
N ILE A 647 -38.76 -1.87 11.88
CA ILE A 647 -37.90 -2.95 11.38
C ILE A 647 -38.52 -3.57 10.12
N GLU A 648 -39.84 -3.85 10.11
CA GLU A 648 -40.54 -4.33 8.91
C GLU A 648 -40.53 -3.31 7.77
N GLU A 649 -40.68 -2.02 8.07
CA GLU A 649 -40.57 -0.94 7.08
C GLU A 649 -39.15 -0.73 6.59
N ALA A 650 -38.15 -0.86 7.46
CA ALA A 650 -36.73 -0.83 7.10
C ALA A 650 -36.34 -2.04 6.24
N ILE A 651 -36.85 -3.23 6.58
CA ILE A 651 -36.69 -4.45 5.77
C ILE A 651 -37.39 -4.26 4.40
N LYS A 652 -38.64 -3.77 4.38
CA LYS A 652 -39.36 -3.46 3.14
C LYS A 652 -38.61 -2.43 2.30
N LEU A 653 -38.14 -1.35 2.92
CA LEU A 653 -37.35 -0.33 2.24
C LEU A 653 -36.03 -0.90 1.70
N SER A 654 -35.38 -1.73 2.47
CA SER A 654 -34.17 -2.46 2.04
C SER A 654 -34.47 -3.40 0.87
N GLU A 655 -35.60 -4.09 0.90
CA GLU A 655 -36.05 -4.93 -0.22
C GLU A 655 -36.46 -4.11 -1.45
N GLU A 656 -37.08 -2.95 -1.28
CA GLU A 656 -37.41 -2.01 -2.36
C GLU A 656 -36.13 -1.41 -2.95
N LEU A 657 -35.20 -0.98 -2.13
CA LEU A 657 -33.89 -0.50 -2.55
C LEU A 657 -33.07 -1.57 -3.25
N SER A 658 -33.20 -2.84 -2.83
CA SER A 658 -32.54 -3.96 -3.50
C SER A 658 -33.10 -4.25 -4.88
N LYS A 659 -34.37 -3.92 -5.12
CA LYS A 659 -35.05 -4.08 -6.40
C LYS A 659 -34.85 -2.89 -7.34
N MET A 660 -34.42 -1.73 -6.83
CA MET A 660 -34.13 -0.55 -7.62
C MET A 660 -32.84 -0.73 -8.42
N SER A 661 -32.83 -0.26 -9.65
CA SER A 661 -31.60 -0.12 -10.41
C SER A 661 -30.64 0.84 -9.72
N LYS A 662 -29.34 0.73 -9.99
CA LYS A 662 -28.31 1.62 -9.44
C LYS A 662 -28.66 3.10 -9.64
N LYS A 663 -29.19 3.45 -10.84
CA LYS A 663 -29.59 4.81 -11.20
C LYS A 663 -30.77 5.30 -10.36
N GLU A 664 -31.75 4.45 -10.11
CA GLU A 664 -32.92 4.77 -9.27
C GLU A 664 -32.51 4.93 -7.81
N ARG A 665 -31.57 4.14 -7.29
CA ARG A 665 -30.99 4.29 -5.95
C ARG A 665 -30.22 5.60 -5.79
N GLU A 666 -29.39 5.94 -6.77
CA GLU A 666 -28.64 7.20 -6.79
C GLU A 666 -29.60 8.40 -6.82
N GLU A 667 -30.68 8.32 -7.62
CA GLU A 667 -31.70 9.36 -7.70
C GLU A 667 -32.54 9.45 -6.42
N PHE A 668 -32.85 8.33 -5.79
CA PHE A 668 -33.52 8.25 -4.50
C PHE A 668 -32.69 8.87 -3.36
N ASN A 669 -31.41 8.56 -3.29
CA ASN A 669 -30.50 9.12 -2.28
C ASN A 669 -30.20 10.59 -2.53
N LYS A 670 -29.98 10.99 -3.80
CA LYS A 670 -29.75 12.38 -4.21
C LYS A 670 -30.91 13.31 -3.86
N ASN A 671 -32.13 12.80 -3.84
CA ASN A 671 -33.33 13.56 -3.52
C ASN A 671 -33.64 13.61 -2.02
N ARG A 672 -32.87 12.91 -1.16
CA ARG A 672 -33.08 12.86 0.29
C ARG A 672 -32.06 13.66 1.08
N GLU A 673 -30.87 13.86 0.55
CA GLU A 673 -29.82 14.63 1.21
C GLU A 673 -29.52 15.91 0.43
N SER A 674 -29.26 16.95 1.15
CA SER A 674 -28.70 18.19 0.61
C SER A 674 -27.44 18.55 1.38
N LYS A 675 -26.43 19.10 0.70
CA LYS A 675 -25.15 19.40 1.29
C LYS A 675 -24.52 20.68 0.77
N VAL A 676 -23.80 21.36 1.63
CA VAL A 676 -23.02 22.54 1.33
C VAL A 676 -21.61 22.40 1.90
N THR A 677 -20.61 22.63 1.07
CA THR A 677 -19.18 22.58 1.47
C THR A 677 -18.81 23.85 2.22
N THR A 678 -18.01 23.72 3.26
CA THR A 678 -17.50 24.81 4.09
C THR A 678 -15.96 24.77 4.17
N ASP A 679 -15.39 25.82 4.78
CA ASP A 679 -13.94 25.89 5.09
C ASP A 679 -13.58 25.25 6.44
N TYR A 680 -14.50 24.49 7.04
CA TYR A 680 -14.33 23.88 8.36
C TYR A 680 -14.71 22.42 8.34
N VAL A 681 -13.95 21.60 9.07
CA VAL A 681 -14.40 20.24 9.44
C VAL A 681 -15.54 20.38 10.44
N ILE A 682 -16.69 19.78 10.15
CA ILE A 682 -17.88 19.85 10.99
C ILE A 682 -17.88 18.66 11.94
N ASP A 683 -17.93 18.94 13.25
CA ASP A 683 -17.65 17.95 14.29
C ASP A 683 -18.87 17.49 15.10
N ASN A 684 -20.10 17.91 14.71
CA ASN A 684 -21.34 17.55 15.41
C ASN A 684 -22.55 17.44 14.47
N PHE A 685 -23.69 17.18 15.07
CA PHE A 685 -25.01 17.21 14.44
C PHE A 685 -26.04 17.88 15.37
N ILE A 686 -27.13 18.33 14.78
CA ILE A 686 -28.34 18.80 15.47
C ILE A 686 -29.59 18.31 14.73
N GLN A 687 -30.75 18.38 15.41
CA GLN A 687 -32.04 18.11 14.79
C GLN A 687 -32.82 19.40 14.58
N THR A 688 -33.59 19.44 13.52
CA THR A 688 -34.54 20.52 13.21
C THR A 688 -35.81 19.93 12.60
N SER A 689 -36.84 20.74 12.45
CA SER A 689 -38.08 20.26 11.85
C SER A 689 -38.76 21.32 10.99
N ILE A 690 -39.65 20.88 10.08
CA ILE A 690 -40.50 21.69 9.28
C ILE A 690 -41.89 21.04 9.15
N ASN A 691 -42.95 21.83 9.12
CA ASN A 691 -44.31 21.32 8.98
C ASN A 691 -44.67 21.16 7.47
N ILE A 692 -45.14 19.98 7.09
CA ILE A 692 -45.51 19.67 5.71
C ILE A 692 -47.03 19.72 5.56
N LYS A 693 -47.47 20.55 4.64
CA LYS A 693 -48.89 20.68 4.27
C LYS A 693 -49.06 20.60 2.75
N LYS A 694 -49.91 19.69 2.27
CA LYS A 694 -50.26 19.54 0.84
C LYS A 694 -51.09 20.69 0.35
#